data_b94fb9f02dfd9c877219d587fe80847d
#
_entry.id   b94fb9f02dfd9c877219d587fe80847d
#
_cell.length_a   1.000
_cell.length_b   1.000
_cell.length_c   1.000
_cell.angle_alpha   90.00
_cell.angle_beta   90.00
_cell.angle_gamma   90.00
#
_symmetry.space_group_name_H-M   'P 1'
#
loop_
_entity.id
_entity.type
_entity.pdbx_description
1 polymer ?
#
loop_
_entity_poly.entity_id
_entity_poly.type
_entity_poly.pdbx_seq_one_letter_code
_entity_poly.pdbx_strand_id
1 'polypeptide(L)'
;MKQNSSIQMITDYEGDMPNLDVQVDGEIPIFVTRNLVMFPGILSPILVGRKPTLALVEHLEENPNTIIAIVSQKDSNINNPQVDDVYMTGIYARFVRAFDMPGNYEGNNRTVILQGLGKCKIKEITATEPYMKGYTVAIPEEAEPKRDKEFSTAVEDMKMVTKEYIHGSDDIPDDTQFALDNINNPVVAVNYVCSTMPFPVTDKIQMLEENSIKDRLFALMKVLNREIQFQHLRQDIRSKTREDLDEQQREYFLHQQIKNIKEELGDGDSAPDKKELLEKAKNKKWSEDIAKIFQKELDKLDTLNPQSPDYSVQVNYLQTMVNLPWNEYTKDDLDLKRAKRILDKDHYGMEKVKERILEYIAVLQLRGNLKSPILCLYGPPGVGKTSLGKSIAEAMKRKYVRVSLGGLHDESEIRGHRKTYIGAMPGRIIKNIQKAGSSNPVFILDEIDKVTQNTVNGDPSSALLEVLDPEQNNAFHDNYLDMDYDLSKVLFIATANDLNTIPRPLLDRMELIEVSGYITEEKVEIAKRHLVPKELENTGLDQLEEKPKFAKATLEKIIESYTRESGVRQLEKQINKAMRKLAFKQAMDKQLPYTKITPDKLEDLLGKPPFTRDIYQGNKYAGVVTGLAWTSVGGEILFIETSLSKGKAGKLTLTGNLGDVMKESAVIALEYVKAHINALNVDYRIFEQWNIHIHVPEGATPKDGPSAGITIATSIASALTQRKVRKNTAMTGEITLRGKVLPVGGIKEKILAAKRAGITDIVMCSENKKDVEEIPEVYRKGLQFHFVENIQQVWDFALTDEKVEHPVDFTIVEEKKEETK
;
A
#
# COMPACT_ATOMS: atom_id res chain seq x y z
N MET A 1 -0.29 28.43 6.17
CA MET A 1 -1.38 29.21 6.83
C MET A 1 -1.78 28.40 8.06
N LYS A 2 -1.56 28.92 9.27
CA LYS A 2 -2.01 28.27 10.50
C LYS A 2 -3.53 28.22 10.47
N GLN A 3 -4.11 27.04 10.40
CA GLN A 3 -5.53 26.85 10.66
C GLN A 3 -5.78 27.26 12.11
N ASN A 4 -6.63 28.25 12.31
CA ASN A 4 -7.11 28.64 13.63
C ASN A 4 -7.78 27.43 14.27
N SER A 5 -7.10 26.78 15.21
CA SER A 5 -7.70 25.78 16.10
C SER A 5 -8.75 26.51 16.96
N SER A 6 -10.00 26.18 16.76
CA SER A 6 -11.10 26.62 17.62
C SER A 6 -10.85 26.02 19.01
N ILE A 7 -10.66 26.88 20.00
CA ILE A 7 -10.53 26.48 21.41
C ILE A 7 -11.91 25.89 21.83
N GLN A 8 -11.95 24.58 22.10
CA GLN A 8 -13.15 23.96 22.65
C GLN A 8 -13.21 24.25 24.16
N MET A 9 -14.28 24.93 24.59
CA MET A 9 -14.54 25.20 26.01
C MET A 9 -15.27 24.00 26.61
N ILE A 10 -14.79 23.56 27.75
CA ILE A 10 -15.43 22.54 28.60
C ILE A 10 -16.20 23.32 29.66
N THR A 11 -17.47 22.96 29.86
CA THR A 11 -18.19 23.39 31.07
C THR A 11 -17.78 22.46 32.22
N ASP A 12 -17.26 23.02 33.30
CA ASP A 12 -17.11 22.33 34.57
C ASP A 12 -18.53 21.95 35.08
N TYR A 13 -18.89 20.71 34.84
CA TYR A 13 -20.05 20.09 35.46
C TYR A 13 -19.60 19.42 36.74
N GLU A 14 -19.73 20.11 37.85
CA GLU A 14 -19.78 19.52 39.23
C GLU A 14 -21.17 18.87 39.51
N GLY A 15 -21.89 18.43 38.51
CA GLY A 15 -23.21 17.83 38.65
C GLY A 15 -23.49 16.75 37.62
N ASP A 16 -24.57 15.99 37.83
CA ASP A 16 -25.04 14.97 36.89
C ASP A 16 -25.15 15.54 35.47
N MET A 17 -24.74 14.75 34.47
CA MET A 17 -24.89 15.13 33.06
C MET A 17 -26.27 15.68 32.79
N PRO A 18 -26.44 16.75 31.99
CA PRO A 18 -27.76 17.22 31.60
C PRO A 18 -28.52 16.05 30.98
N ASN A 19 -29.80 15.91 31.35
CA ASN A 19 -30.66 14.82 30.91
C ASN A 19 -30.54 14.68 29.38
N LEU A 20 -29.87 13.64 28.88
CA LEU A 20 -29.59 13.41 27.49
C LEU A 20 -30.81 12.89 26.72
N ASP A 21 -31.89 12.57 27.42
CA ASP A 21 -33.17 12.17 26.86
C ASP A 21 -33.95 13.40 26.35
N VAL A 22 -33.47 13.98 25.27
CA VAL A 22 -34.15 15.04 24.55
C VAL A 22 -35.13 14.40 23.56
N GLN A 23 -36.41 14.42 23.90
CA GLN A 23 -37.48 14.10 22.95
C GLN A 23 -37.93 15.40 22.28
N VAL A 24 -37.81 15.44 20.96
CA VAL A 24 -38.26 16.58 20.15
C VAL A 24 -39.40 16.13 19.26
N ASP A 25 -40.60 16.68 19.51
CA ASP A 25 -41.74 16.45 18.66
C ASP A 25 -41.81 17.55 17.60
N GLY A 26 -41.80 17.17 16.34
CA GLY A 26 -41.96 18.08 15.21
C GLY A 26 -40.74 18.26 14.34
N GLU A 27 -40.83 19.21 13.43
CA GLU A 27 -39.77 19.59 12.50
C GLU A 27 -38.74 20.48 13.20
N ILE A 28 -37.44 20.14 13.11
CA ILE A 28 -36.37 20.96 13.73
C ILE A 28 -35.37 21.44 12.69
N PRO A 29 -34.71 22.59 12.97
CA PRO A 29 -33.60 23.04 12.14
C PRO A 29 -32.40 22.10 12.20
N ILE A 30 -31.71 21.94 11.05
CA ILE A 30 -30.53 21.10 10.91
C ILE A 30 -29.33 21.99 10.59
N PHE A 31 -28.32 21.92 11.46
CA PHE A 31 -27.08 22.67 11.31
C PHE A 31 -26.02 21.76 10.68
N VAL A 32 -25.56 22.10 9.48
CA VAL A 32 -24.58 21.28 8.74
C VAL A 32 -23.16 21.81 8.95
N THR A 33 -22.30 20.98 9.55
CA THR A 33 -20.90 21.31 9.81
C THR A 33 -19.98 20.82 8.71
N ARG A 34 -18.81 21.45 8.60
CA ARG A 34 -17.74 21.08 7.67
C ARG A 34 -16.55 20.55 8.50
N ASN A 35 -16.14 19.33 8.27
CA ASN A 35 -14.99 18.69 8.98
C ASN A 35 -15.08 18.66 10.52
N LEU A 36 -16.26 18.87 11.08
CA LEU A 36 -16.48 18.83 12.52
C LEU A 36 -17.60 17.86 12.85
N VAL A 37 -17.35 16.93 13.76
CA VAL A 37 -18.35 16.05 14.36
C VAL A 37 -18.42 16.40 15.83
N MET A 38 -19.60 16.82 16.29
CA MET A 38 -19.84 17.11 17.71
C MET A 38 -20.27 15.84 18.46
N PHE A 39 -19.92 15.78 19.73
CA PHE A 39 -20.31 14.70 20.64
C PHE A 39 -21.14 15.22 21.81
N PRO A 40 -21.96 14.38 22.43
CA PRO A 40 -22.79 14.76 23.58
C PRO A 40 -21.96 15.34 24.73
N GLY A 41 -22.49 16.40 25.37
CA GLY A 41 -21.84 17.05 26.52
C GLY A 41 -20.73 18.04 26.18
N ILE A 42 -20.35 18.21 24.92
CA ILE A 42 -19.25 19.08 24.52
C ILE A 42 -19.77 20.44 24.05
N LEU A 43 -19.11 21.51 24.50
CA LEU A 43 -19.28 22.87 23.99
C LEU A 43 -18.28 23.12 22.85
N SER A 44 -18.78 23.52 21.70
CA SER A 44 -17.94 23.74 20.53
C SER A 44 -18.20 25.10 19.90
N PRO A 45 -17.16 25.95 19.77
CA PRO A 45 -17.22 27.14 18.95
C PRO A 45 -17.06 26.74 17.48
N ILE A 46 -18.02 27.13 16.66
CA ILE A 46 -18.08 26.81 15.23
C ILE A 46 -18.03 28.12 14.42
N LEU A 47 -17.12 28.20 13.49
CA LEU A 47 -17.02 29.31 12.55
C LEU A 47 -18.05 29.13 11.43
N VAL A 48 -18.90 30.15 11.25
CA VAL A 48 -20.02 30.16 10.31
C VAL A 48 -19.85 31.28 9.29
N GLY A 49 -19.91 30.92 8.00
CA GLY A 49 -19.83 31.91 6.91
C GLY A 49 -20.76 31.62 5.72
N ARG A 50 -21.49 30.48 5.73
CA ARG A 50 -22.44 30.14 4.66
C ARG A 50 -23.79 30.81 4.88
N LYS A 51 -24.40 31.30 3.81
CA LYS A 51 -25.72 31.96 3.86
C LYS A 51 -26.81 31.15 4.58
N PRO A 52 -27.00 29.83 4.29
CA PRO A 52 -28.03 29.07 5.00
C PRO A 52 -27.73 28.92 6.50
N THR A 53 -26.45 28.75 6.85
CA THR A 53 -26.07 28.58 8.26
C THR A 53 -26.13 29.91 9.03
N LEU A 54 -25.83 31.03 8.38
CA LEU A 54 -26.00 32.38 8.96
C LEU A 54 -27.49 32.69 9.22
N ALA A 55 -28.38 32.38 8.26
CA ALA A 55 -29.82 32.54 8.45
C ALA A 55 -30.34 31.67 9.60
N LEU A 56 -29.80 30.48 9.80
CA LEU A 56 -30.14 29.67 10.96
C LEU A 56 -29.65 30.30 12.26
N VAL A 57 -28.44 30.88 12.29
CA VAL A 57 -27.90 31.55 13.48
C VAL A 57 -28.75 32.74 13.86
N GLU A 58 -29.18 33.56 12.90
CA GLU A 58 -30.09 34.70 13.16
C GLU A 58 -31.41 34.19 13.78
N HIS A 59 -31.98 33.11 13.25
CA HIS A 59 -33.18 32.50 13.84
C HIS A 59 -32.93 32.00 15.28
N LEU A 60 -31.76 31.47 15.59
CA LEU A 60 -31.41 30.98 16.93
C LEU A 60 -31.15 32.11 17.92
N GLU A 61 -30.67 33.27 17.47
CA GLU A 61 -30.53 34.46 18.31
C GLU A 61 -31.92 35.00 18.73
N GLU A 62 -32.88 34.98 17.82
CA GLU A 62 -34.27 35.35 18.14
C GLU A 62 -34.97 34.33 19.04
N ASN A 63 -34.61 33.03 18.89
CA ASN A 63 -35.22 31.92 19.61
C ASN A 63 -34.17 31.00 20.28
N PRO A 64 -33.50 31.47 21.36
CA PRO A 64 -32.31 30.75 21.93
C PRO A 64 -32.62 29.39 22.53
N ASN A 65 -33.87 29.08 22.84
CA ASN A 65 -34.29 27.79 23.39
C ASN A 65 -34.58 26.72 22.33
N THR A 66 -34.46 27.07 21.03
CA THR A 66 -34.70 26.11 19.95
C THR A 66 -33.64 25.02 19.94
N ILE A 67 -34.07 23.75 19.96
CA ILE A 67 -33.18 22.59 19.80
C ILE A 67 -32.95 22.38 18.30
N ILE A 68 -31.71 22.19 17.94
CA ILE A 68 -31.25 21.90 16.56
C ILE A 68 -30.63 20.54 16.47
N ALA A 69 -30.64 19.94 15.29
CA ALA A 69 -29.80 18.77 14.98
C ALA A 69 -28.52 19.25 14.30
N ILE A 70 -27.36 18.74 14.75
CA ILE A 70 -26.05 19.00 14.12
C ILE A 70 -25.61 17.74 13.41
N VAL A 71 -25.29 17.87 12.13
CA VAL A 71 -24.76 16.79 11.30
C VAL A 71 -23.54 17.27 10.50
N SER A 72 -22.67 16.35 10.11
CA SER A 72 -21.49 16.66 9.30
C SER A 72 -21.76 16.36 7.83
N GLN A 73 -21.18 17.15 6.94
CA GLN A 73 -21.20 16.81 5.51
C GLN A 73 -20.16 15.74 5.17
N LYS A 74 -20.41 14.94 4.13
CA LYS A 74 -19.54 13.86 3.68
C LYS A 74 -18.29 14.36 2.95
N ASP A 75 -18.43 15.35 2.08
CA ASP A 75 -17.34 15.99 1.36
C ASP A 75 -17.22 17.47 1.73
N SER A 76 -16.09 17.84 2.33
CA SER A 76 -15.81 19.22 2.79
C SER A 76 -15.73 20.25 1.66
N ASN A 77 -15.55 19.85 0.41
CA ASN A 77 -15.42 20.74 -0.74
C ASN A 77 -16.77 21.26 -1.26
N ILE A 78 -17.85 20.62 -0.91
CA ILE A 78 -19.20 21.04 -1.32
C ILE A 78 -19.63 22.28 -0.54
N ASN A 79 -19.90 23.38 -1.25
CA ASN A 79 -20.31 24.64 -0.61
C ASN A 79 -21.78 24.65 -0.18
N ASN A 80 -22.68 24.06 -0.96
CA ASN A 80 -24.11 23.94 -0.67
C ASN A 80 -24.49 22.44 -0.66
N PRO A 81 -24.31 21.75 0.49
CA PRO A 81 -24.62 20.34 0.60
C PRO A 81 -26.14 20.10 0.45
N GLN A 82 -26.47 19.07 -0.31
CA GLN A 82 -27.83 18.54 -0.48
C GLN A 82 -28.08 17.39 0.51
N VAL A 83 -29.25 16.79 0.45
CA VAL A 83 -29.67 15.71 1.35
C VAL A 83 -28.70 14.53 1.33
N ASP A 84 -28.20 14.17 0.16
CA ASP A 84 -27.26 13.03 -0.01
C ASP A 84 -25.82 13.34 0.44
N ASP A 85 -25.50 14.62 0.62
CA ASP A 85 -24.16 15.08 0.98
C ASP A 85 -23.91 15.12 2.50
N VAL A 86 -24.91 14.81 3.32
CA VAL A 86 -24.81 14.86 4.78
C VAL A 86 -24.90 13.46 5.40
N TYR A 87 -24.29 13.29 6.57
CA TYR A 87 -24.49 12.09 7.38
C TYR A 87 -25.85 12.19 8.09
N MET A 88 -26.57 11.06 8.15
CA MET A 88 -27.88 11.02 8.79
C MET A 88 -27.82 10.87 10.31
N THR A 89 -26.65 10.51 10.85
CA THR A 89 -26.39 10.43 12.30
C THR A 89 -25.74 11.73 12.78
N GLY A 90 -26.26 12.29 13.85
CA GLY A 90 -25.76 13.54 14.44
C GLY A 90 -26.12 13.64 15.91
N ILE A 91 -26.11 14.87 16.43
CA ILE A 91 -26.51 15.16 17.81
C ILE A 91 -27.55 16.30 17.87
N TYR A 92 -28.35 16.28 18.89
CA TYR A 92 -29.11 17.46 19.29
C TYR A 92 -28.16 18.46 19.93
N ALA A 93 -28.41 19.74 19.69
CA ALA A 93 -27.63 20.79 20.33
C ALA A 93 -28.52 21.99 20.70
N ARG A 94 -28.01 22.77 21.64
CA ARG A 94 -28.61 24.05 22.08
C ARG A 94 -27.65 25.17 21.74
N PHE A 95 -28.21 26.26 21.26
CA PHE A 95 -27.51 27.51 21.03
C PHE A 95 -27.16 28.17 22.39
N VAL A 96 -25.88 28.60 22.52
CA VAL A 96 -25.38 29.27 23.73
C VAL A 96 -25.16 30.75 23.44
N ARG A 97 -24.35 31.07 22.43
CA ARG A 97 -24.02 32.45 22.07
C ARG A 97 -23.37 32.53 20.68
N ALA A 98 -23.53 33.67 20.02
CA ALA A 98 -22.78 34.01 18.81
C ALA A 98 -21.93 35.28 19.02
N PHE A 99 -20.81 35.37 18.28
CA PHE A 99 -19.90 36.51 18.30
C PHE A 99 -19.51 36.87 16.87
N ASP A 100 -19.44 38.18 16.60
CA ASP A 100 -18.87 38.67 15.35
C ASP A 100 -17.36 38.72 15.42
N MET A 101 -16.67 38.29 14.37
CA MET A 101 -15.19 38.30 14.33
C MET A 101 -14.72 39.73 13.99
N PRO A 102 -13.89 40.37 14.84
CA PRO A 102 -13.30 41.66 14.50
C PRO A 102 -12.22 41.49 13.41
N GLY A 103 -12.38 42.18 12.28
CA GLY A 103 -11.30 42.36 11.29
C GLY A 103 -11.51 41.87 9.88
N ASN A 104 -12.65 41.31 9.49
CA ASN A 104 -12.92 40.94 8.10
C ASN A 104 -13.89 41.90 7.40
N TYR A 105 -13.34 42.78 6.56
CA TYR A 105 -14.11 43.75 5.76
C TYR A 105 -14.86 43.14 4.55
N GLU A 106 -14.73 41.83 4.28
CA GLU A 106 -15.34 41.19 3.09
C GLU A 106 -16.12 39.88 3.34
N GLY A 107 -16.44 39.51 4.57
CA GLY A 107 -17.25 38.32 4.81
C GLY A 107 -17.90 38.34 6.21
N ASN A 108 -19.24 38.16 6.29
CA ASN A 108 -20.00 37.98 7.52
C ASN A 108 -19.66 36.65 8.23
N ASN A 109 -18.41 36.44 8.64
CA ASN A 109 -18.04 35.27 9.40
C ASN A 109 -18.35 35.47 10.87
N ARG A 110 -19.15 34.59 11.47
CA ARG A 110 -19.54 34.61 12.88
C ARG A 110 -19.03 33.37 13.59
N THR A 111 -18.71 33.45 14.86
CA THR A 111 -18.40 32.28 15.69
C THR A 111 -19.60 31.99 16.57
N VAL A 112 -20.15 30.80 16.49
CA VAL A 112 -21.32 30.33 17.23
C VAL A 112 -20.87 29.25 18.22
N ILE A 113 -21.27 29.42 19.49
CA ILE A 113 -21.05 28.40 20.52
C ILE A 113 -22.29 27.53 20.63
N LEU A 114 -22.15 26.23 20.38
CA LEU A 114 -23.22 25.25 20.51
C LEU A 114 -22.87 24.23 21.59
N GLN A 115 -23.86 23.82 22.37
CA GLN A 115 -23.74 22.78 23.38
C GLN A 115 -24.37 21.49 22.87
N GLY A 116 -23.59 20.41 22.75
CA GLY A 116 -24.09 19.08 22.41
C GLY A 116 -24.97 18.49 23.49
N LEU A 117 -26.08 17.91 23.11
CA LEU A 117 -27.02 17.20 23.96
C LEU A 117 -26.97 15.68 23.65
N GLY A 118 -28.10 15.05 23.38
CA GLY A 118 -28.15 13.61 23.03
C GLY A 118 -27.92 13.33 21.55
N LYS A 119 -27.72 12.03 21.22
CA LYS A 119 -27.59 11.56 19.83
C LYS A 119 -28.94 11.60 19.11
N CYS A 120 -28.90 11.87 17.81
CA CYS A 120 -30.08 11.84 16.96
C CYS A 120 -29.79 11.22 15.58
N LYS A 121 -30.84 10.75 14.95
CA LYS A 121 -30.83 10.33 13.54
C LYS A 121 -31.89 11.11 12.76
N ILE A 122 -31.48 11.66 11.63
CA ILE A 122 -32.41 12.29 10.70
C ILE A 122 -33.26 11.22 10.04
N LYS A 123 -34.58 11.35 10.09
CA LYS A 123 -35.52 10.48 9.36
C LYS A 123 -35.76 10.98 7.96
N GLU A 124 -36.04 12.30 7.86
CA GLU A 124 -36.39 12.94 6.60
C GLU A 124 -36.01 14.42 6.67
N ILE A 125 -35.45 14.94 5.60
CA ILE A 125 -35.18 16.37 5.41
C ILE A 125 -36.34 16.92 4.57
N THR A 126 -37.06 17.87 5.12
CA THR A 126 -38.31 18.42 4.54
C THR A 126 -38.08 19.70 3.75
N ALA A 127 -37.08 20.48 4.11
CA ALA A 127 -36.72 21.73 3.45
C ALA A 127 -35.20 21.95 3.48
N THR A 128 -34.65 22.58 2.44
CA THR A 128 -33.25 22.98 2.34
C THR A 128 -33.04 24.49 2.34
N GLU A 129 -34.13 25.30 2.14
CA GLU A 129 -34.09 26.76 2.16
C GLU A 129 -35.08 27.33 3.17
N PRO A 130 -34.77 28.44 3.90
CA PRO A 130 -33.49 29.18 3.91
C PRO A 130 -32.33 28.44 4.60
N TYR A 131 -32.64 27.42 5.39
CA TYR A 131 -31.72 26.46 6.02
C TYR A 131 -32.39 25.08 6.10
N MET A 132 -31.62 24.03 6.29
CA MET A 132 -32.18 22.68 6.35
C MET A 132 -33.06 22.47 7.55
N LYS A 133 -34.20 21.78 7.35
CA LYS A 133 -35.15 21.36 8.39
C LYS A 133 -35.56 19.91 8.14
N GLY A 134 -35.94 19.22 9.19
CA GLY A 134 -36.40 17.85 9.06
C GLY A 134 -36.89 17.22 10.33
N TYR A 135 -37.37 15.97 10.20
CA TYR A 135 -37.78 15.13 11.32
C TYR A 135 -36.61 14.29 11.80
N THR A 136 -36.46 14.22 13.11
CA THR A 136 -35.36 13.46 13.75
C THR A 136 -35.92 12.51 14.80
N VAL A 137 -35.09 11.52 15.17
CA VAL A 137 -35.38 10.60 16.26
C VAL A 137 -34.19 10.57 17.20
N ALA A 138 -34.45 10.66 18.49
CA ALA A 138 -33.42 10.44 19.50
C ALA A 138 -32.90 9.00 19.48
N ILE A 139 -31.62 8.85 19.56
CA ILE A 139 -30.95 7.57 19.75
C ILE A 139 -30.55 7.50 21.23
N PRO A 140 -31.18 6.62 22.05
CA PRO A 140 -30.80 6.49 23.44
C PRO A 140 -29.38 5.95 23.56
N GLU A 141 -28.57 6.57 24.40
CA GLU A 141 -27.29 6.00 24.81
C GLU A 141 -27.52 5.03 25.98
N GLU A 142 -26.78 3.92 26.00
CA GLU A 142 -26.80 3.03 27.15
C GLU A 142 -26.29 3.75 28.39
N ALA A 143 -26.95 3.55 29.52
CA ALA A 143 -26.61 4.22 30.75
C ALA A 143 -25.18 3.93 31.19
N GLU A 144 -24.51 4.93 31.75
CA GLU A 144 -23.15 4.80 32.28
C GLU A 144 -23.06 3.65 33.26
N PRO A 145 -22.07 2.72 33.12
CA PRO A 145 -21.91 1.61 34.04
C PRO A 145 -21.46 2.12 35.41
N LYS A 146 -22.39 2.23 36.34
CA LYS A 146 -22.11 2.69 37.71
C LYS A 146 -21.10 1.76 38.40
N ARG A 147 -19.89 2.28 38.72
CA ARG A 147 -18.76 1.63 39.39
C ARG A 147 -18.07 0.51 38.62
N ASP A 148 -17.97 0.61 37.33
CA ASP A 148 -17.16 -0.29 36.52
C ASP A 148 -15.67 0.13 36.56
N LYS A 149 -14.89 -0.68 37.33
CA LYS A 149 -13.44 -0.43 37.45
C LYS A 149 -12.68 -0.61 36.12
N GLU A 150 -13.14 -1.53 35.27
CA GLU A 150 -12.53 -1.78 33.98
C GLU A 150 -12.69 -0.56 33.06
N PHE A 151 -13.89 0.02 33.02
CA PHE A 151 -14.15 1.22 32.25
C PHE A 151 -13.32 2.42 32.75
N SER A 152 -13.25 2.64 34.05
CA SER A 152 -12.44 3.73 34.62
C SER A 152 -10.95 3.56 34.30
N THR A 153 -10.42 2.35 34.39
CA THR A 153 -9.02 2.06 34.03
C THR A 153 -8.78 2.29 32.54
N ALA A 154 -9.69 1.83 31.67
CA ALA A 154 -9.59 2.02 30.23
C ALA A 154 -9.65 3.51 29.84
N VAL A 155 -10.41 4.35 30.58
CA VAL A 155 -10.42 5.82 30.35
C VAL A 155 -9.09 6.45 30.80
N GLU A 156 -8.47 6.00 31.87
CA GLU A 156 -7.14 6.49 32.24
C GLU A 156 -6.07 6.07 31.24
N ASP A 157 -6.13 4.85 30.72
CA ASP A 157 -5.26 4.39 29.64
C ASP A 157 -5.49 5.22 28.37
N MET A 158 -6.73 5.53 28.01
CA MET A 158 -7.08 6.42 26.91
C MET A 158 -6.46 7.82 27.09
N LYS A 159 -6.54 8.39 28.30
CA LYS A 159 -5.92 9.68 28.59
C LYS A 159 -4.40 9.63 28.40
N MET A 160 -3.71 8.56 28.84
CA MET A 160 -2.27 8.39 28.64
C MET A 160 -1.91 8.30 27.14
N VAL A 161 -2.61 7.46 26.39
CA VAL A 161 -2.40 7.29 24.96
C VAL A 161 -2.70 8.59 24.18
N THR A 162 -3.72 9.33 24.59
CA THR A 162 -4.04 10.62 24.00
C THR A 162 -2.93 11.66 24.25
N LYS A 163 -2.31 11.68 25.44
CA LYS A 163 -1.17 12.55 25.72
C LYS A 163 0.05 12.21 24.84
N GLU A 164 0.33 10.93 24.68
CA GLU A 164 1.38 10.48 23.75
C GLU A 164 1.12 10.98 22.33
N TYR A 165 -0.12 10.86 21.85
CA TYR A 165 -0.53 11.37 20.54
C TYR A 165 -0.38 12.89 20.41
N ILE A 166 -0.76 13.67 21.44
CA ILE A 166 -0.62 15.14 21.48
C ILE A 166 0.86 15.52 21.44
N HIS A 167 1.71 14.90 22.26
CA HIS A 167 3.16 15.18 22.27
C HIS A 167 3.86 14.86 20.95
N GLY A 168 3.37 13.89 20.20
CA GLY A 168 3.89 13.53 18.87
C GLY A 168 3.37 14.39 17.72
N SER A 169 2.46 15.35 17.98
CA SER A 169 1.79 16.14 16.96
C SER A 169 2.13 17.63 17.06
N ASP A 170 2.72 18.19 15.98
CA ASP A 170 2.99 19.63 15.87
C ASP A 170 1.71 20.47 15.66
N ASP A 171 0.58 19.83 15.34
CA ASP A 171 -0.67 20.48 14.93
C ASP A 171 -1.69 20.66 16.08
N ILE A 172 -1.47 20.02 17.24
CA ILE A 172 -2.39 20.05 18.38
C ILE A 172 -1.84 21.03 19.44
N PRO A 173 -2.64 22.01 19.89
CA PRO A 173 -2.20 22.94 20.94
C PRO A 173 -2.01 22.26 22.29
N ASP A 174 -0.97 22.67 23.04
CA ASP A 174 -0.66 22.16 24.37
C ASP A 174 -1.81 22.34 25.38
N ASP A 175 -2.63 23.37 25.21
CA ASP A 175 -3.82 23.64 26.03
C ASP A 175 -4.83 22.48 26.01
N THR A 176 -4.81 21.66 24.95
CA THR A 176 -5.70 20.48 24.80
C THR A 176 -5.40 19.42 25.85
N GLN A 177 -4.13 19.23 26.19
CA GLN A 177 -3.74 18.30 27.25
C GLN A 177 -4.20 18.79 28.61
N PHE A 178 -4.01 20.09 28.90
CA PHE A 178 -4.45 20.69 30.17
C PHE A 178 -5.96 20.55 30.35
N ALA A 179 -6.73 20.76 29.28
CA ALA A 179 -8.18 20.57 29.29
C ALA A 179 -8.58 19.10 29.60
N LEU A 180 -7.91 18.11 28.96
CA LEU A 180 -8.15 16.69 29.19
C LEU A 180 -7.85 16.26 30.64
N ASP A 181 -6.83 16.81 31.26
CA ASP A 181 -6.44 16.51 32.64
C ASP A 181 -7.47 17.01 33.67
N ASN A 182 -8.17 18.10 33.35
CA ASN A 182 -9.19 18.68 34.23
C ASN A 182 -10.58 18.08 34.07
N ILE A 183 -10.79 17.16 33.11
CA ILE A 183 -12.07 16.46 32.97
C ILE A 183 -12.14 15.28 33.92
N ASN A 184 -13.04 15.39 34.93
CA ASN A 184 -13.26 14.35 35.93
C ASN A 184 -14.29 13.30 35.49
N ASN A 185 -15.26 13.67 34.66
CA ASN A 185 -16.28 12.74 34.19
C ASN A 185 -15.74 11.86 33.05
N PRO A 186 -15.73 10.51 33.18
CA PRO A 186 -15.17 9.59 32.19
C PRO A 186 -15.86 9.67 30.82
N VAL A 187 -17.19 9.83 30.80
CA VAL A 187 -17.96 9.92 29.55
C VAL A 187 -17.63 11.21 28.80
N VAL A 188 -17.51 12.32 29.52
CA VAL A 188 -17.12 13.62 28.94
C VAL A 188 -15.69 13.55 28.41
N ALA A 189 -14.77 12.86 29.12
CA ALA A 189 -13.40 12.68 28.67
C ALA A 189 -13.32 11.94 27.31
N VAL A 190 -14.03 10.82 27.17
CA VAL A 190 -14.12 10.06 25.92
C VAL A 190 -14.68 10.95 24.78
N ASN A 191 -15.82 11.63 25.03
CA ASN A 191 -16.47 12.47 24.03
C ASN A 191 -15.60 13.69 23.66
N TYR A 192 -14.84 14.23 24.62
CA TYR A 192 -13.90 15.32 24.38
C TYR A 192 -12.78 14.90 23.43
N VAL A 193 -12.16 13.76 23.65
CA VAL A 193 -11.09 13.24 22.79
C VAL A 193 -11.64 12.94 21.39
N CYS A 194 -12.81 12.28 21.27
CA CYS A 194 -13.45 12.02 19.99
C CYS A 194 -13.72 13.31 19.19
N SER A 195 -14.13 14.37 19.88
CA SER A 195 -14.44 15.65 19.25
C SER A 195 -13.20 16.43 18.83
N THR A 196 -12.20 16.54 19.75
CA THR A 196 -11.07 17.48 19.65
C THR A 196 -9.94 16.96 18.78
N MET A 197 -9.64 15.66 18.81
CA MET A 197 -8.53 15.12 18.03
C MET A 197 -8.77 15.24 16.52
N PRO A 198 -7.74 15.49 15.71
CA PRO A 198 -7.84 15.72 14.26
C PRO A 198 -8.03 14.44 13.46
N PHE A 199 -8.97 13.59 13.89
CA PHE A 199 -9.31 12.36 13.17
C PHE A 199 -10.19 12.62 11.95
N PRO A 200 -10.15 11.74 10.92
CA PRO A 200 -11.07 11.79 9.79
C PRO A 200 -12.55 11.82 10.24
N VAL A 201 -13.37 12.58 9.51
CA VAL A 201 -14.82 12.68 9.80
C VAL A 201 -15.49 11.31 9.81
N THR A 202 -15.09 10.41 8.91
CA THR A 202 -15.59 9.03 8.83
C THR A 202 -15.38 8.25 10.12
N ASP A 203 -14.18 8.34 10.71
CA ASP A 203 -13.87 7.66 11.97
C ASP A 203 -14.67 8.26 13.13
N LYS A 204 -14.79 9.60 13.18
CA LYS A 204 -15.61 10.30 14.19
C LYS A 204 -17.08 9.92 14.11
N ILE A 205 -17.63 9.79 12.91
CA ILE A 205 -19.02 9.36 12.72
C ILE A 205 -19.19 7.91 13.19
N GLN A 206 -18.27 7.00 12.86
CA GLN A 206 -18.31 5.62 13.37
C GLN A 206 -18.31 5.59 14.90
N MET A 207 -17.46 6.38 15.56
CA MET A 207 -17.45 6.51 17.03
C MET A 207 -18.78 7.08 17.57
N LEU A 208 -19.38 8.03 16.85
CA LEU A 208 -20.68 8.60 17.26
C LEU A 208 -21.83 7.58 17.11
N GLU A 209 -21.75 6.69 16.13
CA GLU A 209 -22.76 5.65 15.87
C GLU A 209 -22.76 4.54 16.94
N GLU A 210 -21.63 4.33 17.65
CA GLU A 210 -21.59 3.38 18.77
C GLU A 210 -22.61 3.76 19.86
N ASN A 211 -23.44 2.81 20.26
CA ASN A 211 -24.51 3.03 21.24
C ASN A 211 -24.05 2.93 22.68
N SER A 212 -22.98 2.14 22.93
CA SER A 212 -22.35 2.00 24.23
C SER A 212 -21.13 2.90 24.35
N ILE A 213 -20.97 3.59 25.49
CA ILE A 213 -19.77 4.40 25.73
C ILE A 213 -18.49 3.55 25.81
N LYS A 214 -18.58 2.27 26.20
CA LYS A 214 -17.46 1.34 26.16
C LYS A 214 -17.03 1.03 24.74
N ASP A 215 -17.98 0.74 23.85
CA ASP A 215 -17.65 0.44 22.45
C ASP A 215 -17.07 1.69 21.76
N ARG A 216 -17.59 2.89 22.07
CA ARG A 216 -17.00 4.14 21.62
C ARG A 216 -15.56 4.33 22.10
N LEU A 217 -15.27 4.03 23.37
CA LEU A 217 -13.92 4.07 23.92
C LEU A 217 -12.98 3.09 23.20
N PHE A 218 -13.41 1.86 22.92
CA PHE A 218 -12.62 0.89 22.17
C PHE A 218 -12.39 1.33 20.72
N ALA A 219 -13.39 1.89 20.05
CA ALA A 219 -13.25 2.47 18.72
C ALA A 219 -12.24 3.63 18.72
N LEU A 220 -12.33 4.52 19.74
CA LEU A 220 -11.38 5.62 19.93
C LEU A 220 -9.95 5.10 20.15
N MET A 221 -9.75 4.13 21.03
CA MET A 221 -8.43 3.56 21.30
C MET A 221 -7.80 2.91 20.06
N LYS A 222 -8.62 2.26 19.23
CA LYS A 222 -8.17 1.69 17.96
C LYS A 222 -7.67 2.78 17.00
N VAL A 223 -8.38 3.89 16.89
CA VAL A 223 -7.98 5.02 16.03
C VAL A 223 -6.74 5.70 16.60
N LEU A 224 -6.67 5.99 17.90
CA LEU A 224 -5.51 6.57 18.56
C LEU A 224 -4.23 5.75 18.31
N ASN A 225 -4.28 4.44 18.55
CA ASN A 225 -3.13 3.56 18.33
C ASN A 225 -2.69 3.53 16.86
N ARG A 226 -3.63 3.56 15.93
CA ARG A 226 -3.32 3.64 14.49
C ARG A 226 -2.60 4.95 14.15
N GLU A 227 -3.09 6.07 14.64
CA GLU A 227 -2.51 7.40 14.37
C GLU A 227 -1.12 7.56 15.02
N ILE A 228 -0.91 7.02 16.23
CA ILE A 228 0.42 6.99 16.88
C ILE A 228 1.41 6.18 16.04
N GLN A 229 1.00 5.01 15.53
CA GLN A 229 1.87 4.23 14.64
C GLN A 229 2.25 5.01 13.37
N PHE A 230 1.31 5.76 12.81
CA PHE A 230 1.62 6.65 11.67
C PHE A 230 2.54 7.80 12.04
N GLN A 231 2.41 8.38 13.25
CA GLN A 231 3.34 9.41 13.74
C GLN A 231 4.76 8.86 13.91
N HIS A 232 4.93 7.70 14.55
CA HIS A 232 6.23 7.05 14.68
C HIS A 232 6.86 6.77 13.33
N LEU A 233 6.09 6.27 12.37
CA LEU A 233 6.58 6.02 11.01
C LEU A 233 7.01 7.32 10.31
N ARG A 234 6.25 8.40 10.49
CA ARG A 234 6.64 9.74 9.96
C ARG A 234 7.90 10.28 10.63
N GLN A 235 8.05 10.09 11.95
CA GLN A 235 9.26 10.51 12.69
C GLN A 235 10.47 9.71 12.26
N ASP A 236 10.35 8.38 12.07
CA ASP A 236 11.43 7.53 11.57
C ASP A 236 11.89 7.93 10.15
N ILE A 237 10.92 8.30 9.29
CA ILE A 237 11.23 8.82 7.95
C ILE A 237 11.92 10.19 8.05
N ARG A 238 11.41 11.09 8.91
CA ARG A 238 12.00 12.42 9.10
C ARG A 238 13.39 12.36 9.74
N SER A 239 13.62 11.46 10.73
CA SER A 239 14.92 11.30 11.37
C SER A 239 15.97 10.78 10.39
N LYS A 240 15.63 9.76 9.59
CA LYS A 240 16.51 9.27 8.52
C LYS A 240 16.81 10.31 7.46
N THR A 241 15.81 11.10 7.08
CA THR A 241 16.01 12.21 6.13
C THR A 241 16.85 13.33 6.75
N ARG A 242 16.75 13.53 8.06
CA ARG A 242 17.53 14.55 8.78
C ARG A 242 18.96 14.10 9.04
N GLU A 243 19.19 12.83 9.36
CA GLU A 243 20.53 12.25 9.46
C GLU A 243 21.28 12.35 8.13
N ASP A 244 20.62 12.02 7.01
CA ASP A 244 21.20 12.16 5.67
C ASP A 244 21.48 13.63 5.30
N LEU A 245 20.64 14.58 5.77
CA LEU A 245 20.84 16.02 5.58
C LEU A 245 21.93 16.58 6.50
N ASP A 246 21.96 16.16 7.78
CA ASP A 246 22.97 16.60 8.74
C ASP A 246 24.35 16.07 8.38
N GLU A 247 24.47 14.85 7.83
CA GLU A 247 25.76 14.32 7.33
C GLU A 247 26.25 15.11 6.11
N GLN A 248 25.35 15.45 5.18
CA GLN A 248 25.67 16.33 4.04
C GLN A 248 26.00 17.76 4.45
N GLN A 249 25.29 18.32 5.44
CA GLN A 249 25.59 19.64 5.98
C GLN A 249 26.90 19.66 6.79
N ARG A 250 27.19 18.59 7.52
CA ARG A 250 28.42 18.45 8.30
C ARG A 250 29.64 18.32 7.41
N GLU A 251 29.57 17.55 6.32
CA GLU A 251 30.61 17.52 5.28
C GLU A 251 30.79 18.91 4.64
N TYR A 252 29.70 19.59 4.31
CA TYR A 252 29.72 20.94 3.78
C TYR A 252 30.35 21.93 4.77
N PHE A 253 29.96 21.86 6.06
CA PHE A 253 30.48 22.75 7.09
C PHE A 253 31.98 22.52 7.40
N LEU A 254 32.42 21.26 7.37
CA LEU A 254 33.84 20.92 7.52
C LEU A 254 34.65 21.40 6.31
N HIS A 255 34.14 21.27 5.10
CA HIS A 255 34.75 21.85 3.90
C HIS A 255 34.79 23.39 3.98
N GLN A 256 33.79 24.04 4.52
CA GLN A 256 33.74 25.48 4.71
C GLN A 256 34.73 25.93 5.78
N GLN A 257 34.87 25.20 6.88
CA GLN A 257 35.88 25.51 7.91
C GLN A 257 37.30 25.36 7.40
N ILE A 258 37.59 24.33 6.61
CA ILE A 258 38.88 24.15 5.95
C ILE A 258 39.18 25.32 5.00
N LYS A 259 38.13 25.82 4.31
CA LYS A 259 38.22 26.97 3.41
C LYS A 259 38.53 28.27 4.19
N ASN A 260 37.79 28.53 5.26
CA ASN A 260 37.99 29.71 6.12
C ASN A 260 39.39 29.74 6.78
N ILE A 261 39.89 28.58 7.20
CA ILE A 261 41.25 28.46 7.77
C ILE A 261 42.31 28.73 6.68
N LYS A 262 42.08 28.35 5.42
CA LYS A 262 42.96 28.69 4.29
C LYS A 262 42.92 30.18 3.93
N GLU A 263 41.80 30.83 4.09
CA GLU A 263 41.62 32.28 3.86
C GLU A 263 42.29 33.14 4.97
N GLU A 264 42.27 32.67 6.21
CA GLU A 264 42.99 33.32 7.32
C GLU A 264 44.52 33.21 7.23
N LEU A 265 45.03 32.25 6.44
CA LEU A 265 46.44 32.05 6.17
C LEU A 265 47.06 32.95 5.08
N GLY A 266 46.29 33.83 4.46
CA GLY A 266 46.74 34.99 3.70
C GLY A 266 47.39 34.67 2.36
N ASP A 267 46.65 34.15 1.38
CA ASP A 267 47.06 34.23 -0.05
C ASP A 267 46.08 35.17 -0.78
N GLY A 268 46.44 36.43 -0.79
CA GLY A 268 45.75 37.47 -1.54
C GLY A 268 46.11 37.41 -3.02
N ASP A 269 45.30 36.63 -3.77
CA ASP A 269 45.19 36.88 -5.23
C ASP A 269 43.81 36.42 -5.74
N SER A 270 43.15 37.27 -6.48
CA SER A 270 41.82 37.19 -7.09
C SER A 270 41.23 35.79 -7.26
N ALA A 271 40.21 35.50 -6.42
CA ALA A 271 39.23 34.43 -6.48
C ALA A 271 39.77 33.07 -6.99
N PRO A 272 40.31 32.22 -6.09
CA PRO A 272 40.78 30.88 -6.47
C PRO A 272 39.66 30.08 -7.17
N ASP A 273 38.41 30.33 -6.77
CA ASP A 273 37.21 29.68 -7.36
C ASP A 273 37.05 29.97 -8.85
N LYS A 274 37.32 31.21 -9.30
CA LYS A 274 37.20 31.59 -10.71
C LYS A 274 38.26 30.93 -11.59
N LYS A 275 39.49 30.79 -11.10
CA LYS A 275 40.60 30.13 -11.83
C LYS A 275 40.29 28.62 -11.98
N GLU A 276 39.84 27.99 -10.87
CA GLU A 276 39.45 26.56 -10.87
C GLU A 276 38.29 26.26 -11.84
N LEU A 277 37.25 27.10 -11.82
CA LEU A 277 36.10 26.99 -12.72
C LEU A 277 36.49 27.12 -14.18
N LEU A 278 37.37 28.09 -14.52
CA LEU A 278 37.91 28.31 -15.88
C LEU A 278 38.76 27.11 -16.37
N GLU A 279 39.60 26.53 -15.47
CA GLU A 279 40.41 25.36 -15.82
C GLU A 279 39.54 24.14 -16.14
N LYS A 280 38.52 23.89 -15.30
CA LYS A 280 37.55 22.80 -15.52
C LYS A 280 36.72 23.05 -16.78
N ALA A 281 36.32 24.28 -17.06
CA ALA A 281 35.56 24.69 -18.23
C ALA A 281 36.29 24.47 -19.55
N LYS A 282 37.61 24.68 -19.62
CA LYS A 282 38.43 24.48 -20.79
C LYS A 282 38.35 23.06 -21.38
N ASN A 283 38.10 22.06 -20.54
CA ASN A 283 38.05 20.66 -20.93
C ASN A 283 36.63 20.18 -21.27
N LYS A 284 35.60 21.03 -21.18
CA LYS A 284 34.19 20.66 -21.40
C LYS A 284 33.79 20.76 -22.88
N LYS A 285 32.98 19.78 -23.29
CA LYS A 285 32.45 19.66 -24.66
C LYS A 285 31.02 20.19 -24.76
N TRP A 286 30.78 21.39 -24.29
CA TRP A 286 29.49 22.03 -24.38
C TRP A 286 29.28 22.80 -25.72
N SER A 287 28.03 23.16 -26.00
CA SER A 287 27.67 23.97 -27.16
C SER A 287 28.12 25.42 -26.96
N GLU A 288 28.21 26.19 -28.07
CA GLU A 288 28.53 27.62 -27.99
C GLU A 288 27.56 28.40 -27.10
N ASP A 289 26.30 28.03 -27.10
CA ASP A 289 25.27 28.71 -26.30
C ASP A 289 25.47 28.47 -24.81
N ILE A 290 25.78 27.22 -24.41
CA ILE A 290 26.09 26.88 -23.00
C ILE A 290 27.38 27.59 -22.57
N ALA A 291 28.39 27.65 -23.43
CA ALA A 291 29.64 28.36 -23.17
C ALA A 291 29.38 29.87 -22.94
N LYS A 292 28.53 30.50 -23.77
CA LYS A 292 28.14 31.91 -23.60
C LYS A 292 27.41 32.15 -22.27
N ILE A 293 26.48 31.26 -21.91
CA ILE A 293 25.77 31.33 -20.62
C ILE A 293 26.75 31.19 -19.45
N PHE A 294 27.63 30.17 -19.51
CA PHE A 294 28.67 29.99 -18.52
C PHE A 294 29.54 31.24 -18.33
N GLN A 295 30.02 31.84 -19.41
CA GLN A 295 30.85 33.04 -19.35
C GLN A 295 30.10 34.23 -18.74
N LYS A 296 28.82 34.42 -19.14
CA LYS A 296 27.97 35.48 -18.58
C LYS A 296 27.75 35.31 -17.08
N GLU A 297 27.48 34.08 -16.65
CA GLU A 297 27.29 33.79 -15.23
C GLU A 297 28.62 33.84 -14.44
N LEU A 298 29.74 33.53 -15.06
CA LEU A 298 31.08 33.68 -14.48
C LEU A 298 31.45 35.14 -14.27
N ASP A 299 31.12 36.01 -15.23
CA ASP A 299 31.39 37.47 -15.16
C ASP A 299 30.57 38.13 -14.03
N LYS A 300 29.43 37.56 -13.64
CA LYS A 300 28.65 38.02 -12.50
C LYS A 300 29.41 37.85 -11.18
N LEU A 301 30.31 36.85 -11.05
CA LEU A 301 31.12 36.71 -9.83
C LEU A 301 32.01 37.93 -9.56
N ASP A 302 32.47 38.64 -10.59
CA ASP A 302 33.31 39.83 -10.43
C ASP A 302 32.51 41.01 -9.79
N THR A 303 31.17 40.97 -9.90
CA THR A 303 30.30 42.03 -9.35
C THR A 303 29.75 41.71 -7.97
N LEU A 304 29.88 40.47 -7.53
CA LEU A 304 29.39 39.99 -6.22
C LEU A 304 30.46 40.08 -5.13
N ASN A 305 30.05 40.49 -3.93
CA ASN A 305 30.93 40.44 -2.80
C ASN A 305 31.21 38.99 -2.38
N PRO A 306 32.48 38.52 -2.29
CA PRO A 306 32.84 37.17 -1.91
C PRO A 306 32.29 36.70 -0.54
N GLN A 307 31.95 37.60 0.36
CA GLN A 307 31.38 37.33 1.67
C GLN A 307 29.83 37.29 1.64
N SER A 308 29.18 37.55 0.50
CA SER A 308 27.72 37.54 0.38
C SER A 308 27.22 36.09 0.16
N PRO A 309 26.02 35.73 0.67
CA PRO A 309 25.39 34.47 0.38
C PRO A 309 25.18 34.24 -1.13
N ASP A 310 24.91 35.31 -1.88
CA ASP A 310 24.69 35.26 -3.32
C ASP A 310 25.94 34.82 -4.08
N TYR A 311 27.14 35.16 -3.61
CA TYR A 311 28.40 34.67 -4.18
C TYR A 311 28.50 33.14 -4.08
N SER A 312 28.20 32.57 -2.91
CA SER A 312 28.23 31.13 -2.69
C SER A 312 27.18 30.40 -3.56
N VAL A 313 25.98 30.96 -3.71
CA VAL A 313 24.95 30.42 -4.60
C VAL A 313 25.44 30.42 -6.05
N GLN A 314 26.07 31.51 -6.49
CA GLN A 314 26.58 31.65 -7.87
C GLN A 314 27.74 30.69 -8.14
N VAL A 315 28.67 30.52 -7.19
CA VAL A 315 29.76 29.55 -7.29
C VAL A 315 29.21 28.11 -7.39
N ASN A 316 28.26 27.73 -6.53
CA ASN A 316 27.64 26.40 -6.56
C ASN A 316 26.91 26.12 -7.88
N TYR A 317 26.23 27.13 -8.43
CA TYR A 317 25.61 27.04 -9.74
C TYR A 317 26.64 26.76 -10.83
N LEU A 318 27.72 27.55 -10.89
CA LEU A 318 28.78 27.37 -11.87
C LEU A 318 29.52 26.03 -11.68
N GLN A 319 29.77 25.61 -10.46
CA GLN A 319 30.33 24.28 -10.15
C GLN A 319 29.42 23.17 -10.67
N THR A 320 28.10 23.31 -10.52
CA THR A 320 27.14 22.34 -11.03
C THR A 320 27.22 22.26 -12.56
N MET A 321 27.26 23.42 -13.26
CA MET A 321 27.42 23.47 -14.72
C MET A 321 28.69 22.76 -15.20
N VAL A 322 29.83 23.07 -14.56
CA VAL A 322 31.12 22.52 -14.93
C VAL A 322 31.26 21.04 -14.60
N ASN A 323 30.65 20.58 -13.52
CA ASN A 323 30.71 19.17 -13.11
C ASN A 323 29.78 18.26 -13.92
N LEU A 324 28.86 18.80 -14.69
CA LEU A 324 28.02 18.00 -15.59
C LEU A 324 28.87 17.42 -16.75
N PRO A 325 28.60 16.18 -17.16
CA PRO A 325 29.35 15.51 -18.22
C PRO A 325 28.81 15.88 -19.62
N TRP A 326 28.88 17.15 -20.00
CA TRP A 326 28.39 17.64 -21.28
C TRP A 326 29.00 16.90 -22.47
N ASN A 327 28.16 16.16 -23.22
CA ASN A 327 28.60 15.36 -24.36
C ASN A 327 29.77 14.38 -24.05
N GLU A 328 29.89 13.97 -22.81
CA GLU A 328 30.85 12.95 -22.38
C GLU A 328 30.14 11.59 -22.31
N TYR A 329 30.45 10.69 -23.25
CA TYR A 329 29.78 9.40 -23.38
C TYR A 329 30.74 8.25 -23.06
N THR A 330 30.26 7.23 -22.37
CA THR A 330 30.96 5.94 -22.27
C THR A 330 30.77 5.21 -23.60
N LYS A 331 31.81 4.46 -24.03
CA LYS A 331 31.72 3.65 -25.24
C LYS A 331 30.87 2.41 -24.96
N ASP A 332 29.78 2.27 -25.72
CA ASP A 332 28.88 1.13 -25.60
C ASP A 332 29.52 -0.16 -26.07
N ASP A 333 29.29 -1.23 -25.35
CA ASP A 333 29.59 -2.61 -25.74
C ASP A 333 28.24 -3.35 -25.92
N LEU A 334 27.88 -3.59 -27.17
CA LEU A 334 26.61 -4.20 -27.56
C LEU A 334 26.79 -5.67 -28.00
N ASP A 335 27.84 -6.36 -27.51
CA ASP A 335 28.05 -7.79 -27.77
C ASP A 335 27.00 -8.63 -27.03
N LEU A 336 26.05 -9.20 -27.80
CA LEU A 336 24.95 -10.02 -27.31
C LEU A 336 25.43 -11.27 -26.58
N LYS A 337 26.56 -11.88 -27.00
CA LYS A 337 27.11 -13.09 -26.33
C LYS A 337 27.65 -12.75 -24.94
N ARG A 338 28.27 -11.58 -24.81
CA ARG A 338 28.75 -11.08 -23.55
C ARG A 338 27.57 -10.69 -22.66
N ALA A 339 26.58 -9.94 -23.17
CA ALA A 339 25.39 -9.55 -22.45
C ALA A 339 24.66 -10.77 -21.88
N LYS A 340 24.47 -11.81 -22.70
CA LYS A 340 23.86 -13.08 -22.25
C LYS A 340 24.65 -13.72 -21.10
N ARG A 341 25.99 -13.79 -21.23
CA ARG A 341 26.82 -14.38 -20.14
C ARG A 341 26.72 -13.60 -18.82
N ILE A 342 26.63 -12.27 -18.85
CA ILE A 342 26.49 -11.47 -17.64
C ILE A 342 25.10 -11.68 -17.03
N LEU A 343 24.04 -11.63 -17.85
CA LEU A 343 22.68 -11.89 -17.37
C LEU A 343 22.52 -13.29 -16.77
N ASP A 344 23.13 -14.32 -17.39
CA ASP A 344 23.08 -15.71 -16.90
C ASP A 344 23.92 -15.92 -15.63
N LYS A 345 25.01 -15.18 -15.48
CA LYS A 345 25.85 -15.20 -14.29
C LYS A 345 25.12 -14.57 -13.10
N ASP A 346 24.49 -13.42 -13.30
CA ASP A 346 23.93 -12.63 -12.21
C ASP A 346 22.49 -13.02 -11.84
N HIS A 347 21.75 -13.61 -12.79
CA HIS A 347 20.34 -13.96 -12.61
C HIS A 347 20.07 -15.42 -13.01
N TYR A 348 19.56 -16.19 -12.07
CA TYR A 348 19.13 -17.57 -12.35
C TYR A 348 17.68 -17.58 -12.82
N GLY A 349 17.37 -18.37 -13.86
CA GLY A 349 16.05 -18.41 -14.48
C GLY A 349 15.72 -17.16 -15.29
N MET A 350 14.45 -16.78 -15.37
CA MET A 350 13.95 -15.59 -16.09
C MET A 350 14.29 -15.55 -17.59
N GLU A 351 14.25 -16.70 -18.26
CA GLU A 351 14.71 -16.80 -19.66
C GLU A 351 13.97 -15.82 -20.59
N LYS A 352 12.63 -15.71 -20.46
CA LYS A 352 11.82 -14.77 -21.26
C LYS A 352 12.25 -13.30 -21.04
N VAL A 353 12.55 -12.93 -19.79
CA VAL A 353 13.00 -11.55 -19.44
C VAL A 353 14.36 -11.26 -20.05
N LYS A 354 15.30 -12.21 -19.93
CA LYS A 354 16.66 -12.12 -20.52
C LYS A 354 16.60 -12.02 -22.04
N GLU A 355 15.76 -12.82 -22.69
CA GLU A 355 15.56 -12.80 -24.12
C GLU A 355 15.06 -11.44 -24.59
N ARG A 356 14.05 -10.87 -23.94
CA ARG A 356 13.54 -9.53 -24.23
C ARG A 356 14.61 -8.44 -24.05
N ILE A 357 15.43 -8.53 -23.00
CA ILE A 357 16.54 -7.61 -22.80
C ILE A 357 17.57 -7.73 -23.92
N LEU A 358 17.90 -8.96 -24.36
CA LEU A 358 18.83 -9.20 -25.46
C LEU A 358 18.27 -8.73 -26.81
N GLU A 359 16.97 -8.91 -27.07
CA GLU A 359 16.28 -8.32 -28.24
C GLU A 359 16.40 -6.80 -28.25
N TYR A 360 16.15 -6.15 -27.10
CA TYR A 360 16.29 -4.73 -26.96
C TYR A 360 17.73 -4.24 -27.26
N ILE A 361 18.75 -4.92 -26.72
CA ILE A 361 20.17 -4.62 -26.99
C ILE A 361 20.49 -4.83 -28.47
N ALA A 362 19.92 -5.87 -29.11
CA ALA A 362 20.10 -6.13 -30.55
C ALA A 362 19.50 -4.99 -31.41
N VAL A 363 18.32 -4.50 -31.05
CA VAL A 363 17.71 -3.34 -31.74
C VAL A 363 18.58 -2.10 -31.61
N LEU A 364 19.14 -1.85 -30.42
CA LEU A 364 20.07 -0.73 -30.20
C LEU A 364 21.35 -0.88 -31.05
N GLN A 365 21.87 -2.10 -31.18
CA GLN A 365 23.04 -2.37 -32.02
C GLN A 365 22.78 -2.05 -33.51
N LEU A 366 21.58 -2.38 -34.01
CA LEU A 366 21.21 -2.19 -35.40
C LEU A 366 20.82 -0.75 -35.71
N ARG A 367 20.09 -0.07 -34.85
CA ARG A 367 19.59 1.27 -35.05
C ARG A 367 20.59 2.38 -34.72
N GLY A 368 21.46 2.16 -33.75
CA GLY A 368 22.42 3.14 -33.24
C GLY A 368 21.80 4.36 -32.54
N ASN A 369 20.50 4.34 -32.31
CA ASN A 369 19.77 5.37 -31.51
C ASN A 369 18.77 4.77 -30.53
N LEU A 370 18.49 5.50 -29.45
CA LEU A 370 17.61 5.11 -28.34
C LEU A 370 16.14 5.52 -28.53
N LYS A 371 15.66 5.77 -29.74
CA LYS A 371 14.25 6.06 -30.02
C LYS A 371 13.39 4.79 -29.87
N SER A 372 13.53 4.08 -28.76
CA SER A 372 12.75 2.87 -28.42
C SER A 372 11.93 3.15 -27.15
N PRO A 373 10.80 2.47 -26.97
CA PRO A 373 10.06 2.53 -25.71
C PRO A 373 10.96 2.24 -24.52
N ILE A 374 10.63 2.82 -23.38
CA ILE A 374 11.35 2.64 -22.15
C ILE A 374 11.00 1.27 -21.58
N LEU A 375 12.00 0.51 -21.13
CA LEU A 375 11.75 -0.77 -20.49
C LEU A 375 11.13 -0.57 -19.09
N CYS A 376 9.99 -1.20 -18.82
CA CYS A 376 9.40 -1.26 -17.49
C CYS A 376 9.38 -2.69 -16.98
N LEU A 377 10.20 -2.98 -15.98
CA LEU A 377 10.24 -4.27 -15.30
C LEU A 377 9.19 -4.29 -14.19
N TYR A 378 8.10 -5.02 -14.37
CA TYR A 378 7.04 -5.09 -13.37
C TYR A 378 6.86 -6.49 -12.81
N GLY A 379 6.35 -6.59 -11.57
CA GLY A 379 6.09 -7.86 -10.89
C GLY A 379 6.27 -7.76 -9.37
N PRO A 380 6.16 -8.85 -8.64
CA PRO A 380 6.17 -8.85 -7.18
C PRO A 380 7.51 -8.32 -6.62
N PRO A 381 7.51 -7.84 -5.36
CA PRO A 381 8.73 -7.36 -4.72
C PRO A 381 9.75 -8.49 -4.48
N GLY A 382 11.04 -8.14 -4.56
CA GLY A 382 12.13 -9.08 -4.25
C GLY A 382 12.50 -10.08 -5.35
N VAL A 383 11.99 -9.91 -6.58
CA VAL A 383 12.33 -10.78 -7.73
C VAL A 383 13.57 -10.30 -8.50
N GLY A 384 14.23 -9.23 -8.07
CA GLY A 384 15.48 -8.78 -8.68
C GLY A 384 15.34 -7.76 -9.81
N LYS A 385 14.21 -7.06 -9.95
CA LYS A 385 13.99 -6.03 -10.99
C LYS A 385 15.11 -4.98 -11.03
N THR A 386 15.44 -4.41 -9.87
CA THR A 386 16.49 -3.37 -9.76
C THR A 386 17.89 -3.92 -10.05
N SER A 387 18.18 -5.19 -9.68
CA SER A 387 19.47 -5.82 -9.99
C SER A 387 19.61 -6.15 -11.47
N LEU A 388 18.53 -6.49 -12.18
CA LEU A 388 18.51 -6.64 -13.64
C LEU A 388 19.00 -5.37 -14.34
N GLY A 389 18.52 -4.20 -13.90
CA GLY A 389 18.97 -2.93 -14.43
C GLY A 389 20.49 -2.69 -14.25
N LYS A 390 21.05 -3.12 -13.11
CA LYS A 390 22.50 -3.07 -12.89
C LYS A 390 23.26 -3.99 -13.84
N SER A 391 22.76 -5.21 -14.05
CA SER A 391 23.40 -6.18 -14.97
C SER A 391 23.30 -5.74 -16.43
N ILE A 392 22.22 -5.03 -16.83
CA ILE A 392 22.12 -4.41 -18.16
C ILE A 392 23.20 -3.33 -18.31
N ALA A 393 23.40 -2.47 -17.31
CA ALA A 393 24.43 -1.44 -17.34
C ALA A 393 25.84 -2.06 -17.47
N GLU A 394 26.12 -3.13 -16.74
CA GLU A 394 27.39 -3.87 -16.84
C GLU A 394 27.56 -4.53 -18.21
N ALA A 395 26.50 -5.12 -18.74
CA ALA A 395 26.50 -5.74 -20.07
C ALA A 395 26.84 -4.72 -21.18
N MET A 396 26.32 -3.50 -21.10
CA MET A 396 26.56 -2.41 -22.06
C MET A 396 27.83 -1.60 -21.77
N LYS A 397 28.52 -1.85 -20.65
CA LYS A 397 29.65 -1.04 -20.12
C LYS A 397 29.27 0.43 -19.87
N ARG A 398 28.01 0.71 -19.56
CA ARG A 398 27.53 2.02 -19.19
C ARG A 398 27.61 2.23 -17.67
N LYS A 399 27.68 3.49 -17.25
CA LYS A 399 27.54 3.85 -15.84
C LYS A 399 26.11 3.54 -15.37
N TYR A 400 25.98 3.13 -14.12
CA TYR A 400 24.71 2.78 -13.49
C TYR A 400 24.26 3.86 -12.53
N VAL A 401 23.02 4.28 -12.62
CA VAL A 401 22.36 5.23 -11.72
C VAL A 401 21.03 4.66 -11.27
N ARG A 402 20.71 4.84 -10.01
CA ARG A 402 19.40 4.46 -9.45
C ARG A 402 18.77 5.63 -8.73
N VAL A 403 17.52 5.94 -9.04
CA VAL A 403 16.68 6.91 -8.35
C VAL A 403 15.40 6.23 -7.90
N SER A 404 15.11 6.27 -6.60
CA SER A 404 13.81 5.85 -6.09
C SER A 404 12.81 6.98 -6.27
N LEU A 405 11.68 6.65 -6.88
CA LEU A 405 10.57 7.58 -7.09
C LEU A 405 9.49 7.45 -5.99
N GLY A 406 9.65 6.46 -5.09
CA GLY A 406 8.76 6.30 -3.94
C GLY A 406 8.85 7.49 -2.99
N GLY A 407 7.69 8.13 -2.73
CA GLY A 407 7.61 9.31 -1.87
C GLY A 407 7.90 10.64 -2.55
N LEU A 408 7.93 10.69 -3.89
CA LEU A 408 7.95 11.94 -4.65
C LEU A 408 6.58 12.61 -4.56
N HIS A 409 6.57 13.85 -4.06
CA HIS A 409 5.36 14.65 -3.90
C HIS A 409 5.44 16.01 -4.60
N ASP A 410 6.63 16.40 -5.09
CA ASP A 410 6.89 17.71 -5.68
C ASP A 410 7.56 17.57 -7.04
N GLU A 411 7.05 18.28 -8.03
CA GLU A 411 7.63 18.34 -9.38
C GLU A 411 9.05 18.90 -9.37
N SER A 412 9.35 19.81 -8.44
CA SER A 412 10.67 20.43 -8.31
C SER A 412 11.78 19.43 -7.94
N GLU A 413 11.42 18.29 -7.34
CA GLU A 413 12.39 17.22 -7.11
C GLU A 413 12.94 16.61 -8.40
N ILE A 414 12.15 16.61 -9.49
CA ILE A 414 12.57 16.09 -10.80
C ILE A 414 13.25 17.19 -11.63
N ARG A 415 12.60 18.37 -11.73
CA ARG A 415 13.03 19.50 -12.53
C ARG A 415 13.94 20.50 -11.81
N GLY A 416 14.18 20.34 -10.52
CA GLY A 416 14.95 21.30 -9.71
C GLY A 416 14.14 22.53 -9.28
N HIS A 417 14.69 23.26 -8.33
CA HIS A 417 14.13 24.52 -7.81
C HIS A 417 14.73 25.69 -8.59
N ARG A 418 13.98 26.76 -8.81
CA ARG A 418 14.53 27.97 -9.43
C ARG A 418 15.70 28.50 -8.63
N LYS A 419 16.81 28.81 -9.29
CA LYS A 419 18.10 29.24 -8.68
C LYS A 419 18.01 30.48 -7.79
N THR A 420 16.91 31.25 -7.88
CA THR A 420 16.67 32.44 -7.07
C THR A 420 16.29 32.18 -5.63
N TYR A 421 15.96 30.94 -5.26
CA TYR A 421 15.63 30.58 -3.90
C TYR A 421 16.86 30.16 -3.10
N ILE A 422 16.96 30.62 -1.85
CA ILE A 422 18.01 30.15 -0.94
C ILE A 422 17.82 28.66 -0.71
N GLY A 423 18.88 27.88 -0.94
CA GLY A 423 18.82 26.42 -0.85
C GLY A 423 18.30 25.71 -2.11
N ALA A 424 18.16 26.40 -3.24
CA ALA A 424 17.83 25.80 -4.52
C ALA A 424 18.83 24.73 -4.92
N MET A 425 18.33 23.61 -5.46
CA MET A 425 19.13 22.49 -5.92
C MET A 425 18.66 22.01 -7.32
N PRO A 426 19.56 21.45 -8.14
CA PRO A 426 19.19 20.80 -9.37
C PRO A 426 18.29 19.60 -9.12
N GLY A 427 17.46 19.25 -10.11
CA GLY A 427 16.59 18.11 -10.06
C GLY A 427 17.34 16.80 -9.88
N ARG A 428 16.64 15.78 -9.38
CA ARG A 428 17.23 14.45 -9.16
C ARG A 428 17.84 13.84 -10.41
N ILE A 429 17.27 14.14 -11.60
CA ILE A 429 17.79 13.65 -12.89
C ILE A 429 19.17 14.22 -13.12
N ILE A 430 19.31 15.55 -13.12
CA ILE A 430 20.58 16.26 -13.35
C ILE A 430 21.62 15.93 -12.29
N LYS A 431 21.24 15.93 -11.01
CA LYS A 431 22.12 15.57 -9.89
C LYS A 431 22.73 14.17 -10.06
N ASN A 432 21.94 13.23 -10.53
CA ASN A 432 22.40 11.85 -10.69
C ASN A 432 23.19 11.64 -11.99
N ILE A 433 22.94 12.41 -13.06
CA ILE A 433 23.82 12.45 -14.25
C ILE A 433 25.18 13.00 -13.87
N GLN A 434 25.22 14.06 -13.06
CA GLN A 434 26.49 14.60 -12.52
C GLN A 434 27.28 13.53 -11.74
N LYS A 435 26.60 12.78 -10.84
CA LYS A 435 27.24 11.68 -10.10
C LYS A 435 27.72 10.54 -11.01
N ALA A 436 27.03 10.25 -12.09
CA ALA A 436 27.43 9.23 -13.06
C ALA A 436 28.69 9.61 -13.82
N GLY A 437 28.94 10.89 -14.03
CA GLY A 437 30.07 11.40 -14.82
C GLY A 437 30.03 10.96 -16.29
N SER A 438 28.82 10.73 -16.81
CA SER A 438 28.58 10.36 -18.22
C SER A 438 27.19 10.77 -18.63
N SER A 439 27.00 11.24 -19.88
CA SER A 439 25.72 11.63 -20.45
C SER A 439 24.89 10.47 -21.02
N ASN A 440 25.42 9.24 -20.98
CA ASN A 440 24.71 8.04 -21.44
C ASN A 440 24.64 6.91 -20.40
N PRO A 441 24.31 7.19 -19.13
CA PRO A 441 24.18 6.15 -18.14
C PRO A 441 22.94 5.26 -18.41
N VAL A 442 22.90 4.11 -17.76
CA VAL A 442 21.65 3.36 -17.53
C VAL A 442 21.03 3.90 -16.26
N PHE A 443 19.84 4.44 -16.38
CA PHE A 443 19.15 5.16 -15.32
C PHE A 443 17.94 4.38 -14.85
N ILE A 444 17.98 3.86 -13.63
CA ILE A 444 16.88 3.09 -13.05
C ILE A 444 15.95 4.01 -12.28
N LEU A 445 14.70 4.06 -12.71
CA LEU A 445 13.60 4.72 -12.05
C LEU A 445 12.85 3.68 -11.22
N ASP A 446 13.23 3.57 -9.95
CA ASP A 446 12.73 2.50 -9.07
C ASP A 446 11.41 2.92 -8.41
N GLU A 447 10.46 1.99 -8.33
CA GLU A 447 9.13 2.20 -7.72
C GLU A 447 8.30 3.32 -8.39
N ILE A 448 8.22 3.32 -9.74
CA ILE A 448 7.43 4.31 -10.48
C ILE A 448 5.93 4.23 -10.17
N ASP A 449 5.46 3.08 -9.72
CA ASP A 449 4.10 2.82 -9.25
C ASP A 449 3.73 3.57 -7.95
N LYS A 450 4.71 4.16 -7.27
CA LYS A 450 4.49 4.92 -6.03
C LYS A 450 4.56 6.44 -6.22
N VAL A 451 4.62 6.91 -7.44
CA VAL A 451 4.57 8.33 -7.75
C VAL A 451 3.17 8.86 -7.48
N THR A 452 3.05 9.89 -6.65
CA THR A 452 1.76 10.51 -6.32
C THR A 452 1.28 11.39 -7.47
N GLN A 453 -0.04 11.35 -7.72
CA GLN A 453 -0.71 12.19 -8.71
C GLN A 453 -1.36 13.40 -8.03
N ASN A 454 -1.47 14.52 -8.76
CA ASN A 454 -2.23 15.72 -8.36
C ASN A 454 -1.89 16.25 -6.95
N THR A 455 -0.64 16.56 -6.72
CA THR A 455 -0.22 17.22 -5.48
C THR A 455 -0.37 18.75 -5.57
N VAL A 456 -0.48 19.41 -4.43
CA VAL A 456 -0.61 20.88 -4.33
C VAL A 456 0.62 21.60 -4.94
N ASN A 457 1.76 20.92 -5.02
CA ASN A 457 3.05 21.47 -5.49
C ASN A 457 3.43 21.02 -6.92
N GLY A 458 2.45 20.76 -7.79
CA GLY A 458 2.67 20.29 -9.16
C GLY A 458 2.44 18.80 -9.34
N ASP A 459 2.65 18.32 -10.55
CA ASP A 459 2.46 16.91 -10.89
C ASP A 459 3.80 16.25 -11.29
N PRO A 460 4.42 15.46 -10.41
CA PRO A 460 5.64 14.72 -10.72
C PRO A 460 5.50 13.79 -11.94
N SER A 461 4.29 13.28 -12.22
CA SER A 461 4.05 12.43 -13.37
C SER A 461 4.22 13.18 -14.70
N SER A 462 3.82 14.45 -14.75
CA SER A 462 4.01 15.32 -15.92
C SER A 462 5.48 15.61 -16.17
N ALA A 463 6.28 15.86 -15.14
CA ALA A 463 7.72 16.03 -15.26
C ALA A 463 8.41 14.74 -15.76
N LEU A 464 7.95 13.57 -15.29
CA LEU A 464 8.45 12.28 -15.77
C LEU A 464 8.09 12.01 -17.23
N LEU A 465 6.96 12.50 -17.72
CA LEU A 465 6.60 12.37 -19.14
C LEU A 465 7.63 13.06 -20.04
N GLU A 466 8.10 14.26 -19.67
CA GLU A 466 9.14 14.97 -20.43
C GLU A 466 10.47 14.22 -20.41
N VAL A 467 10.87 13.66 -19.25
CA VAL A 467 12.10 12.87 -19.13
C VAL A 467 12.04 11.59 -19.97
N LEU A 468 10.86 10.96 -20.01
CA LEU A 468 10.66 9.62 -20.57
C LEU A 468 10.20 9.64 -22.04
N ASP A 469 9.78 10.78 -22.59
CA ASP A 469 9.36 10.90 -23.97
C ASP A 469 10.58 11.06 -24.90
N PRO A 470 10.87 10.09 -25.79
CA PRO A 470 12.01 10.20 -26.71
C PRO A 470 11.94 11.38 -27.68
N GLU A 471 10.77 12.02 -27.84
CA GLU A 471 10.60 13.20 -28.69
C GLU A 471 10.92 14.51 -27.96
N GLN A 472 10.82 14.52 -26.62
CA GLN A 472 10.99 15.70 -25.77
C GLN A 472 12.28 15.66 -24.93
N ASN A 473 12.80 14.48 -24.58
CA ASN A 473 13.92 14.32 -23.67
C ASN A 473 15.28 14.83 -24.16
N ASN A 474 15.38 15.20 -25.45
CA ASN A 474 16.55 15.87 -26.00
C ASN A 474 16.71 17.32 -25.53
N ALA A 475 15.65 17.91 -24.97
CA ALA A 475 15.60 19.28 -24.45
C ALA A 475 14.94 19.30 -23.06
N PHE A 476 15.41 18.43 -22.16
CA PHE A 476 14.90 18.40 -20.78
C PHE A 476 15.31 19.65 -20.02
N HIS A 477 14.34 20.46 -19.60
CA HIS A 477 14.57 21.70 -18.89
C HIS A 477 14.67 21.50 -17.38
N ASP A 478 15.83 21.85 -16.80
CA ASP A 478 16.02 21.87 -15.34
C ASP A 478 15.93 23.32 -14.85
N ASN A 479 15.03 23.59 -13.90
CA ASN A 479 14.76 24.93 -13.37
C ASN A 479 15.94 25.54 -12.62
N TYR A 480 16.83 24.71 -12.06
CA TYR A 480 18.03 25.20 -11.36
C TYR A 480 19.11 25.61 -12.35
N LEU A 481 19.33 24.81 -13.38
CA LEU A 481 20.27 25.13 -14.43
C LEU A 481 19.74 26.27 -15.32
N ASP A 482 18.41 26.42 -15.46
CA ASP A 482 17.72 27.34 -16.33
C ASP A 482 18.18 27.18 -17.81
N MET A 483 18.37 25.90 -18.21
CA MET A 483 18.76 25.47 -19.54
C MET A 483 18.38 24.03 -19.81
N ASP A 484 18.39 23.68 -21.09
CA ASP A 484 18.05 22.34 -21.52
C ASP A 484 19.27 21.41 -21.49
N TYR A 485 19.01 20.15 -21.06
CA TYR A 485 19.99 19.08 -21.06
C TYR A 485 19.51 17.90 -21.91
N ASP A 486 20.38 17.42 -22.80
CA ASP A 486 20.07 16.29 -23.69
C ASP A 486 20.11 14.95 -22.97
N LEU A 487 18.93 14.36 -22.72
CA LEU A 487 18.75 13.04 -22.13
C LEU A 487 18.57 11.94 -23.18
N SER A 488 18.60 12.24 -24.48
CA SER A 488 18.30 11.29 -25.57
C SER A 488 19.23 10.07 -25.63
N LYS A 489 20.40 10.14 -25.00
CA LYS A 489 21.38 9.05 -24.93
C LYS A 489 21.33 8.26 -23.62
N VAL A 490 20.51 8.68 -22.68
CA VAL A 490 20.28 7.99 -21.41
C VAL A 490 19.36 6.79 -21.65
N LEU A 491 19.72 5.63 -21.13
CA LEU A 491 18.84 4.46 -21.15
C LEU A 491 18.03 4.42 -19.85
N PHE A 492 16.76 4.81 -19.92
CA PHE A 492 15.85 4.73 -18.80
C PHE A 492 15.23 3.33 -18.69
N ILE A 493 15.23 2.79 -17.47
CA ILE A 493 14.55 1.54 -17.11
C ILE A 493 13.71 1.82 -15.88
N ALA A 494 12.40 1.62 -15.97
CA ALA A 494 11.50 1.75 -14.85
C ALA A 494 11.31 0.42 -14.13
N THR A 495 11.03 0.45 -12.83
CA THR A 495 10.57 -0.72 -12.09
C THR A 495 9.25 -0.43 -11.39
N ALA A 496 8.34 -1.39 -11.39
CA ALA A 496 7.03 -1.28 -10.75
C ALA A 496 6.65 -2.60 -10.05
N ASN A 497 5.84 -2.50 -9.00
CA ASN A 497 5.22 -3.67 -8.39
C ASN A 497 3.77 -3.84 -8.87
N ASP A 498 3.05 -2.75 -9.09
CA ASP A 498 1.68 -2.73 -9.57
C ASP A 498 1.53 -1.72 -10.72
N LEU A 499 0.99 -2.19 -11.86
CA LEU A 499 0.76 -1.33 -13.03
C LEU A 499 -0.50 -0.45 -12.89
N ASN A 500 -1.45 -0.84 -12.05
CA ASN A 500 -2.73 -0.14 -11.94
C ASN A 500 -2.59 1.26 -11.32
N THR A 501 -1.52 1.51 -10.58
CA THR A 501 -1.25 2.80 -9.94
C THR A 501 -0.47 3.76 -10.83
N ILE A 502 0.07 3.28 -11.96
CA ILE A 502 0.84 4.10 -12.90
C ILE A 502 -0.11 4.84 -13.84
N PRO A 503 0.06 6.16 -14.05
CA PRO A 503 -0.73 6.90 -15.02
C PRO A 503 -0.66 6.31 -16.42
N ARG A 504 -1.81 6.19 -17.09
CA ARG A 504 -1.88 5.66 -18.46
C ARG A 504 -0.92 6.34 -19.46
N PRO A 505 -0.75 7.68 -19.46
CA PRO A 505 0.19 8.32 -20.38
C PRO A 505 1.65 7.88 -20.19
N LEU A 506 2.05 7.49 -18.99
CA LEU A 506 3.37 6.92 -18.73
C LEU A 506 3.45 5.48 -19.23
N LEU A 507 2.41 4.66 -18.97
CA LEU A 507 2.35 3.26 -19.43
C LEU A 507 2.43 3.16 -20.96
N ASP A 508 1.76 4.04 -21.69
CA ASP A 508 1.74 4.06 -23.17
C ASP A 508 3.14 4.27 -23.79
N ARG A 509 4.10 4.80 -23.02
CA ARG A 509 5.48 5.02 -23.43
C ARG A 509 6.44 3.93 -23.02
N MET A 510 5.94 2.90 -22.32
CA MET A 510 6.74 1.84 -21.73
C MET A 510 6.54 0.50 -22.42
N GLU A 511 7.60 -0.22 -22.66
CA GLU A 511 7.56 -1.63 -22.99
C GLU A 511 7.54 -2.43 -21.70
N LEU A 512 6.43 -3.12 -21.42
CA LEU A 512 6.20 -3.85 -20.20
C LEU A 512 6.84 -5.23 -20.25
N ILE A 513 7.73 -5.53 -19.32
CA ILE A 513 8.36 -6.84 -19.15
C ILE A 513 7.98 -7.40 -17.78
N GLU A 514 7.21 -8.47 -17.79
CA GLU A 514 6.80 -9.14 -16.55
C GLU A 514 7.95 -9.96 -15.97
N VAL A 515 8.28 -9.68 -14.72
CA VAL A 515 9.23 -10.44 -13.91
C VAL A 515 8.42 -11.23 -12.87
N SER A 516 8.10 -12.47 -13.21
CA SER A 516 7.32 -13.36 -12.34
C SER A 516 8.08 -13.74 -11.07
N GLY A 517 7.34 -14.24 -10.06
CA GLY A 517 7.92 -14.79 -8.85
C GLY A 517 8.75 -16.06 -9.12
N TYR A 518 9.61 -16.41 -8.18
CA TYR A 518 10.43 -17.62 -8.23
C TYR A 518 9.75 -18.81 -7.57
N ILE A 519 9.96 -19.97 -8.11
CA ILE A 519 9.57 -21.23 -7.50
C ILE A 519 10.59 -21.67 -6.44
N THR A 520 10.22 -22.65 -5.62
CA THR A 520 11.09 -23.14 -4.53
C THR A 520 12.45 -23.59 -5.04
N GLU A 521 12.49 -24.33 -6.15
CA GLU A 521 13.72 -24.82 -6.77
C GLU A 521 14.60 -23.67 -7.27
N GLU A 522 14.02 -22.67 -7.90
CA GLU A 522 14.73 -21.46 -8.35
C GLU A 522 15.27 -20.67 -7.15
N LYS A 523 14.46 -20.50 -6.09
CA LYS A 523 14.90 -19.82 -4.84
C LYS A 523 16.07 -20.55 -4.18
N VAL A 524 16.06 -21.87 -4.19
CA VAL A 524 17.19 -22.69 -3.67
C VAL A 524 18.46 -22.45 -4.48
N GLU A 525 18.37 -22.43 -5.81
CA GLU A 525 19.53 -22.18 -6.66
C GLU A 525 20.03 -20.73 -6.52
N ILE A 526 19.13 -19.77 -6.45
CA ILE A 526 19.46 -18.35 -6.18
C ILE A 526 20.13 -18.21 -4.81
N ALA A 527 19.56 -18.85 -3.77
CA ALA A 527 20.15 -18.82 -2.45
C ALA A 527 21.58 -19.38 -2.44
N LYS A 528 21.79 -20.54 -3.10
CA LYS A 528 23.09 -21.21 -3.17
C LYS A 528 24.13 -20.41 -3.95
N ARG A 529 23.73 -19.81 -5.10
CA ARG A 529 24.66 -19.14 -6.01
C ARG A 529 24.96 -17.71 -5.61
N HIS A 530 23.98 -17.02 -5.05
CA HIS A 530 24.04 -15.56 -4.84
C HIS A 530 23.89 -15.15 -3.37
N LEU A 531 22.81 -15.61 -2.67
CA LEU A 531 22.50 -15.08 -1.33
C LEU A 531 23.46 -15.59 -0.27
N VAL A 532 23.75 -16.91 -0.25
CA VAL A 532 24.66 -17.49 0.75
C VAL A 532 26.07 -16.93 0.62
N PRO A 533 26.69 -16.85 -0.59
CA PRO A 533 28.00 -16.22 -0.74
C PRO A 533 28.03 -14.76 -0.31
N LYS A 534 27.03 -13.98 -0.70
CA LYS A 534 26.89 -12.58 -0.32
C LYS A 534 26.80 -12.40 1.20
N GLU A 535 25.97 -13.21 1.87
CA GLU A 535 25.80 -13.11 3.32
C GLU A 535 26.99 -13.66 4.10
N LEU A 536 27.76 -14.59 3.54
CA LEU A 536 29.05 -14.98 4.10
C LEU A 536 30.04 -13.80 4.12
N GLU A 537 30.15 -13.09 3.00
CA GLU A 537 30.99 -11.90 2.89
C GLU A 537 30.51 -10.78 3.85
N ASN A 538 29.21 -10.47 3.85
CA ASN A 538 28.63 -9.45 4.72
C ASN A 538 28.86 -9.70 6.22
N THR A 539 28.95 -10.96 6.64
CA THR A 539 29.14 -11.36 8.03
C THR A 539 30.60 -11.67 8.40
N GLY A 540 31.53 -11.60 7.43
CA GLY A 540 32.94 -11.93 7.62
C GLY A 540 33.25 -13.42 7.86
N LEU A 541 32.23 -14.28 7.71
CA LEU A 541 32.39 -15.74 7.86
C LEU A 541 33.10 -16.39 6.66
N ASP A 542 33.28 -15.63 5.58
CA ASP A 542 34.04 -16.04 4.39
C ASP A 542 35.54 -16.13 4.66
N GLN A 543 36.06 -15.45 5.69
CA GLN A 543 37.46 -15.43 6.07
C GLN A 543 37.88 -16.63 6.94
N LEU A 544 36.91 -17.42 7.40
CA LEU A 544 37.18 -18.60 8.20
C LEU A 544 37.71 -19.77 7.35
N GLU A 545 38.61 -20.59 7.91
CA GLU A 545 39.09 -21.80 7.25
C GLU A 545 37.93 -22.76 6.91
N GLU A 546 37.04 -22.98 7.87
CA GLU A 546 35.82 -23.76 7.67
C GLU A 546 34.59 -22.83 7.56
N LYS A 547 34.07 -22.68 6.35
CA LYS A 547 32.92 -21.87 6.05
C LYS A 547 31.61 -22.61 6.29
N PRO A 548 30.59 -21.99 6.91
CA PRO A 548 29.29 -22.61 7.08
C PRO A 548 28.62 -22.87 5.72
N LYS A 549 28.06 -24.06 5.53
CA LYS A 549 27.41 -24.52 4.30
C LYS A 549 25.95 -24.91 4.60
N PHE A 550 25.03 -24.41 3.83
CA PHE A 550 23.64 -24.82 3.89
C PHE A 550 23.42 -26.05 2.99
N ALA A 551 22.83 -27.10 3.54
CA ALA A 551 22.37 -28.23 2.73
C ALA A 551 21.16 -27.79 1.87
N LYS A 552 20.93 -28.44 0.72
CA LYS A 552 19.78 -28.16 -0.15
C LYS A 552 18.45 -28.25 0.62
N ALA A 553 18.24 -29.34 1.36
CA ALA A 553 17.06 -29.55 2.20
C ALA A 553 16.87 -28.47 3.28
N THR A 554 17.97 -27.85 3.74
CA THR A 554 17.90 -26.75 4.71
C THR A 554 17.37 -25.48 4.04
N LEU A 555 17.85 -25.15 2.84
CA LEU A 555 17.35 -24.02 2.07
C LEU A 555 15.87 -24.23 1.70
N GLU A 556 15.49 -25.41 1.28
CA GLU A 556 14.09 -25.77 1.01
C GLU A 556 13.22 -25.55 2.25
N LYS A 557 13.66 -26.02 3.43
CA LYS A 557 12.92 -25.81 4.69
C LYS A 557 12.85 -24.34 5.11
N ILE A 558 13.88 -23.53 4.87
CA ILE A 558 13.82 -22.07 5.11
C ILE A 558 12.75 -21.45 4.20
N ILE A 559 12.74 -21.80 2.92
CA ILE A 559 11.79 -21.25 1.94
C ILE A 559 10.35 -21.64 2.30
N GLU A 560 10.11 -22.90 2.66
CA GLU A 560 8.79 -23.44 2.91
C GLU A 560 8.21 -23.06 4.29
N SER A 561 9.08 -22.94 5.32
CA SER A 561 8.61 -22.81 6.71
C SER A 561 8.97 -21.48 7.39
N TYR A 562 9.89 -20.69 6.82
CA TYR A 562 10.33 -19.42 7.41
C TYR A 562 10.14 -18.21 6.49
N THR A 563 9.70 -18.43 5.24
CA THR A 563 9.40 -17.35 4.31
C THR A 563 8.06 -17.57 3.61
N ARG A 564 7.38 -16.47 3.28
CA ARG A 564 6.13 -16.46 2.50
C ARG A 564 6.18 -15.26 1.57
N GLU A 565 6.80 -15.45 0.39
CA GLU A 565 7.03 -14.40 -0.59
C GLU A 565 7.20 -14.97 -2.00
N SER A 566 6.89 -14.18 -3.03
CA SER A 566 7.17 -14.52 -4.43
C SER A 566 8.63 -14.35 -4.80
N GLY A 567 9.33 -13.39 -4.21
CA GLY A 567 10.74 -13.12 -4.42
C GLY A 567 11.66 -13.88 -3.47
N VAL A 568 12.83 -13.29 -3.18
CA VAL A 568 13.88 -13.84 -2.32
C VAL A 568 14.33 -12.88 -1.22
N ARG A 569 13.60 -11.78 -0.98
CA ARG A 569 14.02 -10.76 -0.01
C ARG A 569 13.90 -11.22 1.45
N GLN A 570 12.83 -11.95 1.78
CA GLN A 570 12.68 -12.55 3.11
C GLN A 570 13.66 -13.71 3.28
N LEU A 571 13.88 -14.51 2.23
CA LEU A 571 14.86 -15.59 2.22
C LEU A 571 16.26 -15.05 2.53
N GLU A 572 16.68 -13.96 1.89
CA GLU A 572 17.94 -13.27 2.18
C GLU A 572 18.03 -12.85 3.64
N LYS A 573 16.95 -12.23 4.20
CA LYS A 573 16.89 -11.84 5.61
C LYS A 573 17.02 -13.03 6.57
N GLN A 574 16.39 -14.16 6.25
CA GLN A 574 16.50 -15.36 7.09
C GLN A 574 17.90 -15.99 7.02
N ILE A 575 18.51 -16.03 5.84
CA ILE A 575 19.90 -16.47 5.68
C ILE A 575 20.84 -15.55 6.46
N ASN A 576 20.69 -14.23 6.32
CA ASN A 576 21.45 -13.25 7.07
C ASN A 576 21.30 -13.42 8.59
N LYS A 577 20.05 -13.62 9.07
CA LYS A 577 19.79 -13.88 10.50
C LYS A 577 20.53 -15.13 11.01
N ALA A 578 20.50 -16.21 10.22
CA ALA A 578 21.23 -17.43 10.56
C ALA A 578 22.75 -17.19 10.60
N MET A 579 23.30 -16.51 9.59
CA MET A 579 24.72 -16.19 9.49
C MET A 579 25.19 -15.28 10.63
N ARG A 580 24.42 -14.22 10.96
CA ARG A 580 24.75 -13.35 12.11
C ARG A 580 24.77 -14.11 13.43
N LYS A 581 23.87 -15.08 13.61
CA LYS A 581 23.85 -15.89 14.83
C LYS A 581 25.08 -16.83 14.90
N LEU A 582 25.51 -17.35 13.76
CA LEU A 582 26.75 -18.13 13.65
C LEU A 582 27.98 -17.24 13.92
N ALA A 583 28.05 -16.05 13.34
CA ALA A 583 29.11 -15.09 13.57
C ALA A 583 29.20 -14.68 15.05
N PHE A 584 28.04 -14.43 15.69
CA PHE A 584 28.02 -14.14 17.13
C PHE A 584 28.58 -15.30 17.96
N LYS A 585 28.15 -16.54 17.69
CA LYS A 585 28.67 -17.72 18.43
C LYS A 585 30.18 -17.92 18.15
N GLN A 586 30.63 -17.73 16.92
CA GLN A 586 32.06 -17.75 16.57
C GLN A 586 32.87 -16.71 17.34
N ALA A 587 32.34 -15.50 17.47
CA ALA A 587 33.03 -14.44 18.21
C ALA A 587 33.11 -14.72 19.71
N MET A 588 32.07 -15.32 20.30
CA MET A 588 32.03 -15.68 21.74
C MET A 588 32.88 -16.92 22.06
N ASP A 589 32.71 -17.98 21.30
CA ASP A 589 33.27 -19.32 21.64
C ASP A 589 34.57 -19.64 20.85
N LYS A 590 34.95 -18.74 19.92
CA LYS A 590 36.08 -18.93 18.98
C LYS A 590 35.97 -20.23 18.13
N GLN A 591 34.78 -20.78 18.04
CA GLN A 591 34.48 -21.97 17.28
C GLN A 591 33.09 -21.90 16.65
N LEU A 592 32.96 -22.31 15.38
CA LEU A 592 31.68 -22.45 14.73
C LEU A 592 30.87 -23.61 15.33
N PRO A 593 29.62 -23.39 15.78
CA PRO A 593 28.79 -24.47 16.30
C PRO A 593 28.39 -25.47 15.19
N TYR A 594 28.35 -25.00 13.95
CA TYR A 594 27.95 -25.81 12.78
C TYR A 594 28.70 -25.37 11.54
N THR A 595 29.48 -26.26 10.93
CA THR A 595 30.06 -26.08 9.58
C THR A 595 29.09 -26.54 8.49
N LYS A 596 28.19 -27.49 8.80
CA LYS A 596 27.14 -27.95 7.91
C LYS A 596 25.78 -27.71 8.59
N ILE A 597 24.98 -26.83 8.02
CA ILE A 597 23.66 -26.47 8.54
C ILE A 597 22.64 -27.41 7.93
N THR A 598 22.07 -28.28 8.76
CA THR A 598 21.02 -29.25 8.41
C THR A 598 19.64 -28.73 8.90
N PRO A 599 18.51 -29.25 8.39
CA PRO A 599 17.18 -28.80 8.73
C PRO A 599 16.83 -28.80 10.24
N ASP A 600 17.43 -29.70 11.01
CA ASP A 600 17.27 -29.81 12.47
C ASP A 600 17.94 -28.65 13.23
N LYS A 601 18.95 -28.02 12.66
CA LYS A 601 19.66 -26.88 13.26
C LYS A 601 18.97 -25.53 13.05
N LEU A 602 17.94 -25.49 12.20
CA LEU A 602 17.24 -24.23 11.89
C LEU A 602 16.50 -23.64 13.08
N GLU A 603 15.93 -24.47 13.96
CA GLU A 603 15.22 -23.96 15.13
C GLU A 603 16.17 -23.27 16.13
N ASP A 604 17.42 -23.75 16.24
CA ASP A 604 18.43 -23.07 17.05
C ASP A 604 18.85 -21.71 16.43
N LEU A 605 18.90 -21.63 15.09
CA LEU A 605 19.34 -20.41 14.38
C LEU A 605 18.22 -19.41 14.14
N LEU A 606 17.04 -19.87 13.78
CA LEU A 606 15.93 -18.99 13.33
C LEU A 606 14.75 -18.94 14.32
N GLY A 607 14.66 -19.90 15.25
CA GLY A 607 13.51 -20.12 16.12
C GLY A 607 12.52 -21.11 15.49
N LYS A 608 11.37 -21.30 16.14
CA LYS A 608 10.31 -22.17 15.64
C LYS A 608 9.79 -21.65 14.30
N PRO A 609 9.49 -22.55 13.33
CA PRO A 609 8.97 -22.16 12.03
C PRO A 609 7.61 -21.46 12.17
N PRO A 610 7.44 -20.23 11.63
CA PRO A 610 6.18 -19.50 11.72
C PRO A 610 5.10 -20.04 10.78
N PHE A 611 5.49 -20.80 9.74
CA PHE A 611 4.55 -21.33 8.75
C PHE A 611 4.54 -22.86 8.78
N THR A 612 3.36 -23.44 8.78
CA THR A 612 3.15 -24.88 8.58
C THR A 612 2.96 -25.14 7.07
N ARG A 613 3.40 -26.28 6.59
CA ARG A 613 3.22 -26.67 5.21
C ARG A 613 1.77 -27.00 4.92
N ASP A 614 1.21 -26.43 3.87
CA ASP A 614 -0.08 -26.85 3.35
C ASP A 614 0.05 -28.26 2.76
N ILE A 615 -0.62 -29.20 3.41
CA ILE A 615 -0.63 -30.61 2.98
C ILE A 615 -2.07 -30.95 2.61
N TYR A 616 -2.23 -31.67 1.49
CA TYR A 616 -3.52 -32.23 1.10
C TYR A 616 -4.11 -33.08 2.24
N GLN A 617 -5.33 -32.74 2.70
CA GLN A 617 -5.96 -33.37 3.86
C GLN A 617 -6.74 -34.65 3.57
N GLY A 618 -6.76 -35.10 2.32
CA GLY A 618 -7.50 -36.29 1.88
C GLY A 618 -8.95 -35.97 1.49
N ASN A 619 -9.75 -37.04 1.27
CA ASN A 619 -11.12 -36.94 0.75
C ASN A 619 -12.16 -37.66 1.64
N LYS A 620 -11.97 -37.69 2.96
CA LYS A 620 -12.83 -38.38 3.90
C LYS A 620 -14.23 -37.76 4.05
N TYR A 621 -14.35 -36.47 3.82
CA TYR A 621 -15.57 -35.70 4.03
C TYR A 621 -16.21 -35.28 2.73
N ALA A 622 -17.55 -35.33 2.67
CA ALA A 622 -18.30 -34.74 1.58
C ALA A 622 -18.26 -33.20 1.67
N GLY A 623 -18.32 -32.54 0.54
CA GLY A 623 -18.30 -31.08 0.49
C GLY A 623 -16.93 -30.44 0.69
N VAL A 624 -15.85 -31.20 0.82
CA VAL A 624 -14.48 -30.68 0.94
C VAL A 624 -13.73 -30.87 -0.37
N VAL A 625 -13.38 -29.76 -1.02
CA VAL A 625 -12.70 -29.75 -2.32
C VAL A 625 -11.48 -28.83 -2.27
N THR A 626 -10.40 -29.30 -2.92
CA THR A 626 -9.17 -28.50 -2.99
C THR A 626 -9.18 -27.63 -4.24
N GLY A 627 -9.08 -26.33 -4.04
CA GLY A 627 -8.88 -25.33 -5.07
C GLY A 627 -7.43 -24.87 -5.14
N LEU A 628 -7.11 -24.12 -6.20
CA LEU A 628 -5.80 -23.49 -6.39
C LEU A 628 -5.96 -21.99 -6.46
N ALA A 629 -5.24 -21.27 -5.58
CA ALA A 629 -5.18 -19.82 -5.53
C ALA A 629 -3.82 -19.32 -5.98
N TRP A 630 -3.82 -18.09 -6.46
CA TRP A 630 -2.64 -17.28 -6.66
C TRP A 630 -2.73 -16.03 -5.80
N THR A 631 -1.65 -15.72 -5.10
CA THR A 631 -1.52 -14.56 -4.23
C THR A 631 -0.26 -13.78 -4.58
N SER A 632 -0.11 -12.58 -4.05
CA SER A 632 1.11 -11.78 -4.20
C SER A 632 2.37 -12.48 -3.66
N VAL A 633 2.21 -13.53 -2.87
CA VAL A 633 3.31 -14.32 -2.28
C VAL A 633 3.56 -15.65 -2.99
N GLY A 634 2.75 -16.00 -3.98
CA GLY A 634 2.87 -17.22 -4.80
C GLY A 634 1.58 -18.01 -4.87
N GLY A 635 1.65 -19.25 -5.38
CA GLY A 635 0.51 -20.17 -5.42
C GLY A 635 0.30 -20.88 -4.09
N GLU A 636 -0.96 -21.10 -3.74
CA GLU A 636 -1.42 -21.80 -2.53
C GLU A 636 -2.55 -22.76 -2.87
N ILE A 637 -2.73 -23.79 -2.05
CA ILE A 637 -3.94 -24.64 -2.11
C ILE A 637 -5.00 -24.00 -1.20
N LEU A 638 -6.25 -24.06 -1.61
CA LEU A 638 -7.41 -23.65 -0.83
C LEU A 638 -8.29 -24.87 -0.57
N PHE A 639 -8.79 -24.99 0.67
CA PHE A 639 -9.88 -25.91 0.95
C PHE A 639 -11.20 -25.15 0.87
N ILE A 640 -12.15 -25.68 0.14
CA ILE A 640 -13.52 -25.19 0.10
C ILE A 640 -14.39 -26.23 0.75
N GLU A 641 -15.04 -25.85 1.83
CA GLU A 641 -15.85 -26.72 2.67
C GLU A 641 -17.31 -26.29 2.59
N THR A 642 -18.16 -27.16 2.08
CA THR A 642 -19.60 -26.94 2.04
C THR A 642 -20.31 -27.84 3.04
N SER A 643 -21.10 -27.23 3.91
CA SER A 643 -21.94 -27.92 4.90
C SER A 643 -23.41 -27.58 4.70
N LEU A 644 -24.28 -28.54 4.99
CA LEU A 644 -25.71 -28.37 4.91
C LEU A 644 -26.33 -28.47 6.30
N SER A 645 -27.24 -27.56 6.62
CA SER A 645 -27.98 -27.54 7.89
C SER A 645 -29.46 -27.34 7.67
N LYS A 646 -30.32 -28.02 8.46
CA LYS A 646 -31.77 -27.88 8.34
C LYS A 646 -32.19 -26.42 8.57
N GLY A 647 -33.02 -25.89 7.67
CA GLY A 647 -33.51 -24.51 7.73
C GLY A 647 -34.58 -24.25 6.66
N LYS A 648 -35.48 -23.30 6.94
CA LYS A 648 -36.66 -23.06 6.09
C LYS A 648 -36.46 -22.20 4.83
N ALA A 649 -35.24 -21.75 4.50
CA ALA A 649 -35.09 -20.72 3.48
C ALA A 649 -34.00 -20.95 2.41
N GLY A 650 -33.35 -22.10 2.34
CA GLY A 650 -32.27 -22.31 1.38
C GLY A 650 -31.16 -21.26 1.44
N LYS A 651 -30.90 -20.71 2.64
CA LYS A 651 -30.01 -19.56 2.83
C LYS A 651 -28.56 -19.95 2.52
N LEU A 652 -27.91 -19.15 1.67
CA LEU A 652 -26.46 -19.24 1.47
C LEU A 652 -25.74 -18.41 2.54
N THR A 653 -24.82 -19.04 3.28
CA THR A 653 -23.91 -18.37 4.20
C THR A 653 -22.49 -18.58 3.71
N LEU A 654 -21.71 -17.49 3.65
CA LEU A 654 -20.33 -17.50 3.20
C LEU A 654 -19.43 -17.00 4.33
N THR A 655 -18.35 -17.73 4.63
CA THR A 655 -17.38 -17.38 5.66
C THR A 655 -15.96 -17.67 5.19
N GLY A 656 -14.95 -17.00 5.78
CA GLY A 656 -13.54 -17.20 5.43
C GLY A 656 -12.85 -15.96 4.87
N ASN A 657 -13.37 -14.74 5.17
CA ASN A 657 -12.83 -13.47 4.69
C ASN A 657 -12.75 -13.38 3.15
N LEU A 658 -13.92 -13.64 2.52
CA LEU A 658 -14.04 -13.64 1.07
C LEU A 658 -14.29 -12.23 0.54
N GLY A 659 -13.59 -11.85 -0.51
CA GLY A 659 -13.83 -10.62 -1.27
C GLY A 659 -15.13 -10.73 -2.12
N ASP A 660 -15.53 -9.62 -2.71
CA ASP A 660 -16.84 -9.53 -3.37
C ASP A 660 -16.90 -10.37 -4.64
N VAL A 661 -15.81 -10.47 -5.41
CA VAL A 661 -15.75 -11.31 -6.61
C VAL A 661 -15.89 -12.80 -6.27
N MET A 662 -15.27 -13.24 -5.17
CA MET A 662 -15.38 -14.64 -4.74
C MET A 662 -16.77 -14.96 -4.17
N LYS A 663 -17.42 -13.99 -3.49
CA LYS A 663 -18.82 -14.12 -3.05
C LYS A 663 -19.76 -14.24 -4.23
N GLU A 664 -19.58 -13.41 -5.27
CA GLU A 664 -20.36 -13.49 -6.52
C GLU A 664 -20.16 -14.84 -7.20
N SER A 665 -18.91 -15.32 -7.31
CA SER A 665 -18.60 -16.64 -7.86
C SER A 665 -19.31 -17.77 -7.10
N ALA A 666 -19.43 -17.66 -5.76
CA ALA A 666 -20.15 -18.64 -4.95
C ALA A 666 -21.67 -18.62 -5.23
N VAL A 667 -22.25 -17.45 -5.44
CA VAL A 667 -23.66 -17.31 -5.82
C VAL A 667 -23.90 -17.93 -7.20
N ILE A 668 -23.06 -17.62 -8.19
CA ILE A 668 -23.15 -18.18 -9.55
C ILE A 668 -23.03 -19.70 -9.50
N ALA A 669 -22.10 -20.25 -8.75
CA ALA A 669 -21.91 -21.69 -8.58
C ALA A 669 -23.17 -22.37 -7.97
N LEU A 670 -23.76 -21.77 -6.93
CA LEU A 670 -24.95 -22.27 -6.30
C LEU A 670 -26.16 -22.22 -7.25
N GLU A 671 -26.37 -21.11 -7.95
CA GLU A 671 -27.49 -20.96 -8.87
C GLU A 671 -27.37 -21.94 -10.06
N TYR A 672 -26.17 -22.21 -10.55
CA TYR A 672 -25.93 -23.25 -11.54
C TYR A 672 -26.32 -24.62 -11.01
N VAL A 673 -25.88 -24.99 -9.80
CA VAL A 673 -26.22 -26.29 -9.18
C VAL A 673 -27.73 -26.43 -9.00
N LYS A 674 -28.42 -25.37 -8.54
CA LYS A 674 -29.88 -25.36 -8.41
C LYS A 674 -30.57 -25.62 -9.74
N ALA A 675 -30.17 -24.94 -10.81
CA ALA A 675 -30.75 -25.05 -12.14
C ALA A 675 -30.52 -26.45 -12.77
N HIS A 676 -29.47 -27.15 -12.37
CA HIS A 676 -29.08 -28.45 -12.95
C HIS A 676 -29.06 -29.57 -11.91
N ILE A 677 -29.82 -29.44 -10.83
CA ILE A 677 -29.85 -30.40 -9.72
C ILE A 677 -30.20 -31.85 -10.16
N ASN A 678 -31.02 -31.99 -11.21
CA ASN A 678 -31.37 -33.28 -11.78
C ASN A 678 -30.15 -34.06 -12.31
N ALA A 679 -29.10 -33.37 -12.78
CA ALA A 679 -27.87 -34.03 -13.22
C ALA A 679 -27.12 -34.70 -12.04
N LEU A 680 -27.41 -34.29 -10.82
CA LEU A 680 -26.85 -34.86 -9.58
C LEU A 680 -27.77 -35.94 -8.97
N ASN A 681 -28.93 -36.23 -9.56
CA ASN A 681 -29.95 -37.13 -9.03
C ASN A 681 -30.39 -36.74 -7.60
N VAL A 682 -30.57 -35.47 -7.34
CA VAL A 682 -31.00 -34.91 -6.05
C VAL A 682 -32.31 -34.15 -6.24
N ASP A 683 -33.24 -34.30 -5.30
CA ASP A 683 -34.52 -33.61 -5.31
C ASP A 683 -34.36 -32.13 -5.05
N TYR A 684 -34.91 -31.24 -5.92
CA TYR A 684 -34.77 -29.78 -5.81
C TYR A 684 -35.31 -29.19 -4.49
N ARG A 685 -36.29 -29.88 -3.84
CA ARG A 685 -36.88 -29.46 -2.57
C ARG A 685 -35.88 -29.45 -1.42
N ILE A 686 -34.68 -30.01 -1.60
CA ILE A 686 -33.59 -29.91 -0.63
C ILE A 686 -33.24 -28.44 -0.32
N PHE A 687 -33.33 -27.55 -1.30
CA PHE A 687 -33.08 -26.11 -1.12
C PHE A 687 -34.18 -25.39 -0.35
N GLU A 688 -35.36 -25.99 -0.15
CA GLU A 688 -36.43 -25.44 0.67
C GLU A 688 -36.24 -25.79 2.17
N GLN A 689 -35.58 -26.92 2.45
CA GLN A 689 -35.44 -27.48 3.80
C GLN A 689 -34.03 -27.40 4.38
N TRP A 690 -33.01 -27.04 3.58
CA TRP A 690 -31.63 -27.02 3.99
C TRP A 690 -30.95 -25.73 3.57
N ASN A 691 -30.22 -25.14 4.53
CA ASN A 691 -29.34 -24.02 4.29
C ASN A 691 -27.95 -24.53 3.87
N ILE A 692 -27.28 -23.73 3.04
CA ILE A 692 -25.93 -24.04 2.55
C ILE A 692 -24.95 -23.08 3.20
N HIS A 693 -23.91 -23.63 3.80
CA HIS A 693 -22.82 -22.87 4.34
C HIS A 693 -21.52 -23.26 3.64
N ILE A 694 -20.88 -22.29 2.99
CA ILE A 694 -19.57 -22.45 2.36
C ILE A 694 -18.55 -21.72 3.22
N HIS A 695 -17.55 -22.46 3.65
CA HIS A 695 -16.44 -21.96 4.43
C HIS A 695 -15.13 -22.16 3.67
N VAL A 696 -14.28 -21.12 3.65
CA VAL A 696 -12.90 -21.22 3.16
C VAL A 696 -11.97 -20.95 4.34
N PRO A 697 -11.32 -21.97 4.90
CA PRO A 697 -10.44 -21.86 6.07
C PRO A 697 -9.36 -20.78 5.92
N GLU A 698 -8.69 -20.43 7.02
CA GLU A 698 -7.70 -19.36 7.12
C GLU A 698 -8.30 -17.94 6.94
N GLY A 699 -9.31 -17.60 7.73
CA GLY A 699 -10.00 -16.29 7.69
C GLY A 699 -9.12 -15.07 7.94
N ALA A 700 -7.91 -15.23 8.44
CA ALA A 700 -6.96 -14.13 8.61
C ALA A 700 -6.42 -13.58 7.27
N THR A 701 -6.44 -14.39 6.21
CA THR A 701 -5.96 -13.99 4.87
C THR A 701 -7.16 -13.66 3.98
N PRO A 702 -7.27 -12.43 3.44
CA PRO A 702 -8.31 -12.10 2.47
C PRO A 702 -8.17 -12.95 1.21
N LYS A 703 -9.31 -13.46 0.71
CA LYS A 703 -9.37 -14.28 -0.50
C LYS A 703 -10.37 -13.67 -1.46
N ASP A 704 -9.93 -13.41 -2.70
CA ASP A 704 -10.79 -12.85 -3.73
C ASP A 704 -10.44 -13.44 -5.11
N GLY A 705 -11.40 -13.37 -6.03
CA GLY A 705 -11.25 -13.78 -7.40
C GLY A 705 -12.24 -14.86 -7.85
N PRO A 706 -12.51 -14.95 -9.18
CA PRO A 706 -13.51 -15.85 -9.74
C PRO A 706 -13.00 -17.29 -9.93
N SER A 707 -11.69 -17.54 -9.78
CA SER A 707 -11.02 -18.79 -10.15
C SER A 707 -11.39 -20.02 -9.29
N ALA A 708 -12.14 -19.80 -8.20
CA ALA A 708 -12.67 -20.87 -7.36
C ALA A 708 -14.04 -21.39 -7.79
N GLY A 709 -14.64 -20.86 -8.85
CA GLY A 709 -16.03 -21.16 -9.25
C GLY A 709 -16.31 -22.64 -9.45
N ILE A 710 -15.47 -23.36 -10.21
CA ILE A 710 -15.64 -24.81 -10.41
C ILE A 710 -15.41 -25.61 -9.13
N THR A 711 -14.52 -25.13 -8.25
CA THR A 711 -14.23 -25.75 -6.95
C THR A 711 -15.44 -25.64 -6.01
N ILE A 712 -16.03 -24.46 -5.96
CA ILE A 712 -17.24 -24.19 -5.15
C ILE A 712 -18.41 -25.02 -5.65
N ALA A 713 -18.66 -25.04 -6.99
CA ALA A 713 -19.73 -25.84 -7.58
C ALA A 713 -19.55 -27.34 -7.29
N THR A 714 -18.33 -27.85 -7.36
CA THR A 714 -18.01 -29.25 -7.04
C THR A 714 -18.15 -29.55 -5.56
N SER A 715 -17.79 -28.60 -4.69
CA SER A 715 -17.98 -28.71 -3.24
C SER A 715 -19.48 -28.81 -2.88
N ILE A 716 -20.31 -27.95 -3.46
CA ILE A 716 -21.78 -28.02 -3.30
C ILE A 716 -22.32 -29.35 -3.82
N ALA A 717 -21.92 -29.79 -5.01
CA ALA A 717 -22.35 -31.05 -5.60
C ALA A 717 -21.95 -32.27 -4.75
N SER A 718 -20.71 -32.29 -4.22
CA SER A 718 -20.24 -33.33 -3.30
C SER A 718 -21.04 -33.33 -1.99
N ALA A 719 -21.32 -32.15 -1.41
CA ALA A 719 -22.11 -32.03 -0.19
C ALA A 719 -23.55 -32.53 -0.39
N LEU A 720 -24.19 -32.17 -1.49
CA LEU A 720 -25.57 -32.58 -1.82
C LEU A 720 -25.70 -34.10 -2.13
N THR A 721 -24.72 -34.65 -2.82
CA THR A 721 -24.74 -36.08 -3.24
C THR A 721 -24.08 -36.99 -2.20
N GLN A 722 -23.36 -36.45 -1.21
CA GLN A 722 -22.52 -37.16 -0.24
C GLN A 722 -21.44 -38.05 -0.90
N ARG A 723 -21.09 -37.75 -2.17
CA ARG A 723 -20.05 -38.44 -2.92
C ARG A 723 -18.68 -37.89 -2.57
N LYS A 724 -17.70 -38.78 -2.44
CA LYS A 724 -16.28 -38.39 -2.22
C LYS A 724 -15.72 -37.69 -3.45
N VAL A 725 -14.89 -36.72 -3.24
CA VAL A 725 -14.06 -36.12 -4.29
C VAL A 725 -12.84 -37.03 -4.53
N ARG A 726 -12.40 -37.15 -5.77
CA ARG A 726 -11.20 -37.94 -6.15
C ARG A 726 -9.98 -37.49 -5.33
N LYS A 727 -9.21 -38.47 -4.85
CA LYS A 727 -7.98 -38.19 -4.05
C LYS A 727 -6.95 -37.40 -4.86
N ASN A 728 -6.14 -36.60 -4.17
CA ASN A 728 -5.01 -35.83 -4.73
C ASN A 728 -5.39 -35.00 -5.96
N THR A 729 -6.65 -34.54 -6.01
CA THR A 729 -7.16 -33.71 -7.08
C THR A 729 -7.34 -32.27 -6.57
N ALA A 730 -6.88 -31.30 -7.36
CA ALA A 730 -7.18 -29.90 -7.18
C ALA A 730 -7.76 -29.32 -8.46
N MET A 731 -8.46 -28.20 -8.35
CA MET A 731 -9.09 -27.58 -9.50
C MET A 731 -9.03 -26.05 -9.45
N THR A 732 -9.08 -25.45 -10.63
CA THR A 732 -9.15 -23.98 -10.79
C THR A 732 -9.89 -23.65 -12.10
N GLY A 733 -10.80 -22.71 -12.04
CA GLY A 733 -11.59 -22.27 -13.19
C GLY A 733 -12.73 -21.37 -12.73
N GLU A 734 -13.09 -20.41 -13.54
CA GLU A 734 -14.26 -19.60 -13.36
C GLU A 734 -15.46 -20.33 -13.97
N ILE A 735 -16.64 -20.23 -13.36
CA ILE A 735 -17.88 -20.84 -13.87
C ILE A 735 -18.84 -19.75 -14.30
N THR A 736 -19.55 -20.00 -15.42
CA THR A 736 -20.66 -19.15 -15.86
C THR A 736 -22.02 -19.76 -15.49
N LEU A 737 -23.08 -18.98 -15.52
CA LEU A 737 -24.47 -19.45 -15.31
C LEU A 737 -24.91 -20.54 -16.31
N ARG A 738 -24.18 -20.71 -17.42
CA ARG A 738 -24.44 -21.80 -18.40
C ARG A 738 -23.56 -23.02 -18.17
N GLY A 739 -22.72 -22.99 -17.12
CA GLY A 739 -21.81 -24.07 -16.77
C GLY A 739 -20.55 -24.14 -17.63
N LYS A 740 -20.28 -23.14 -18.49
CA LYS A 740 -19.00 -23.03 -19.20
C LYS A 740 -17.89 -22.70 -18.20
N VAL A 741 -16.76 -23.38 -18.35
CA VAL A 741 -15.54 -23.10 -17.57
C VAL A 741 -14.69 -22.12 -18.36
N LEU A 742 -14.31 -21.03 -17.73
CA LEU A 742 -13.48 -19.97 -18.31
C LEU A 742 -12.03 -20.08 -17.83
N PRO A 743 -11.06 -19.59 -18.65
CA PRO A 743 -9.65 -19.60 -18.30
C PRO A 743 -9.34 -18.63 -17.15
N VAL A 744 -8.30 -18.96 -16.39
CA VAL A 744 -7.87 -18.20 -15.21
C VAL A 744 -6.37 -17.94 -15.25
N GLY A 745 -5.92 -16.87 -14.55
CA GLY A 745 -4.51 -16.51 -14.46
C GLY A 745 -3.74 -17.24 -13.37
N GLY A 746 -2.41 -17.02 -13.33
CA GLY A 746 -1.51 -17.57 -12.30
C GLY A 746 -1.33 -19.09 -12.40
N ILE A 747 -1.40 -19.64 -13.60
CA ILE A 747 -1.35 -21.10 -13.83
C ILE A 747 -0.04 -21.72 -13.36
N LYS A 748 1.09 -21.07 -13.62
CA LYS A 748 2.41 -21.56 -13.19
C LYS A 748 2.47 -21.71 -11.66
N GLU A 749 2.09 -20.68 -10.94
CA GLU A 749 2.11 -20.64 -9.48
C GLU A 749 1.13 -21.66 -8.87
N LYS A 750 -0.07 -21.78 -9.44
CA LYS A 750 -1.09 -22.74 -9.02
C LYS A 750 -0.62 -24.18 -9.19
N ILE A 751 -0.02 -24.52 -10.33
CA ILE A 751 0.52 -25.87 -10.60
C ILE A 751 1.63 -26.21 -9.62
N LEU A 752 2.50 -25.27 -9.33
CA LEU A 752 3.60 -25.48 -8.39
C LEU A 752 3.13 -25.64 -6.95
N ALA A 753 2.07 -24.92 -6.56
CA ALA A 753 1.42 -25.11 -5.28
C ALA A 753 0.80 -26.50 -5.17
N ALA A 754 0.07 -26.94 -6.20
CA ALA A 754 -0.48 -28.29 -6.28
C ALA A 754 0.60 -29.37 -6.12
N LYS A 755 1.71 -29.24 -6.85
CA LYS A 755 2.84 -30.17 -6.77
C LYS A 755 3.44 -30.24 -5.36
N ARG A 756 3.66 -29.06 -4.70
CA ARG A 756 4.16 -29.00 -3.32
C ARG A 756 3.23 -29.66 -2.32
N ALA A 757 1.91 -29.52 -2.53
CA ALA A 757 0.90 -30.12 -1.66
C ALA A 757 0.68 -31.62 -1.87
N GLY A 758 1.36 -32.24 -2.85
CA GLY A 758 1.25 -33.66 -3.18
C GLY A 758 0.03 -34.00 -4.04
N ILE A 759 -0.56 -33.00 -4.70
CA ILE A 759 -1.62 -33.17 -5.70
C ILE A 759 -1.00 -33.83 -6.94
N THR A 760 -1.76 -34.76 -7.55
CA THR A 760 -1.34 -35.44 -8.79
C THR A 760 -2.21 -35.06 -9.98
N ASP A 761 -3.47 -34.69 -9.74
CA ASP A 761 -4.47 -34.40 -10.74
C ASP A 761 -4.95 -32.96 -10.64
N ILE A 762 -4.89 -32.23 -11.74
CA ILE A 762 -5.32 -30.82 -11.80
C ILE A 762 -6.38 -30.66 -12.87
N VAL A 763 -7.56 -30.18 -12.47
CA VAL A 763 -8.69 -29.88 -13.37
C VAL A 763 -8.70 -28.38 -13.66
N MET A 764 -8.74 -28.02 -14.96
CA MET A 764 -8.74 -26.61 -15.38
C MET A 764 -9.38 -26.41 -16.75
N CYS A 765 -9.67 -25.17 -17.11
CA CYS A 765 -10.21 -24.80 -18.41
C CYS A 765 -9.32 -25.28 -19.57
N SER A 766 -9.95 -25.78 -20.66
CA SER A 766 -9.24 -26.20 -21.88
C SER A 766 -8.40 -25.06 -22.50
N GLU A 767 -8.84 -23.81 -22.38
CA GLU A 767 -8.11 -22.65 -22.88
C GLU A 767 -6.80 -22.38 -22.13
N ASN A 768 -6.63 -22.87 -20.88
CA ASN A 768 -5.37 -22.78 -20.13
C ASN A 768 -4.32 -23.82 -20.57
N LYS A 769 -4.61 -24.68 -21.53
CA LYS A 769 -3.64 -25.64 -22.04
C LYS A 769 -2.37 -24.97 -22.55
N LYS A 770 -2.51 -23.84 -23.24
CA LYS A 770 -1.39 -23.03 -23.71
C LYS A 770 -0.46 -22.57 -22.56
N ASP A 771 -1.04 -22.15 -21.43
CA ASP A 771 -0.28 -21.69 -20.27
C ASP A 771 0.48 -22.86 -19.62
N VAL A 772 -0.13 -24.05 -19.61
CA VAL A 772 0.53 -25.27 -19.11
C VAL A 772 1.68 -25.71 -20.03
N GLU A 773 1.52 -25.61 -21.35
CA GLU A 773 2.55 -25.98 -22.33
C GLU A 773 3.80 -25.07 -22.22
N GLU A 774 3.63 -23.81 -21.83
CA GLU A 774 4.74 -22.89 -21.57
C GLU A 774 5.57 -23.22 -20.32
N ILE A 775 5.05 -24.03 -19.40
CA ILE A 775 5.75 -24.41 -18.18
C ILE A 775 6.76 -25.53 -18.52
N PRO A 776 8.05 -25.38 -18.14
CA PRO A 776 9.06 -26.42 -18.38
C PRO A 776 8.64 -27.80 -17.87
N GLU A 777 8.99 -28.84 -18.61
CA GLU A 777 8.57 -30.23 -18.33
C GLU A 777 8.98 -30.72 -16.94
N VAL A 778 10.11 -30.26 -16.42
CA VAL A 778 10.60 -30.58 -15.06
C VAL A 778 9.56 -30.26 -14.00
N TYR A 779 8.79 -29.19 -14.17
CA TYR A 779 7.77 -28.76 -13.23
C TYR A 779 6.44 -29.48 -13.43
N ARG A 780 6.13 -29.93 -14.64
CA ARG A 780 4.92 -30.69 -14.96
C ARG A 780 5.03 -32.19 -14.64
N LYS A 781 6.26 -32.70 -14.52
CA LYS A 781 6.52 -34.11 -14.25
C LYS A 781 5.84 -34.60 -12.98
N GLY A 782 5.02 -35.68 -13.10
CA GLY A 782 4.26 -36.26 -11.99
C GLY A 782 2.89 -35.63 -11.77
N LEU A 783 2.46 -34.71 -12.64
CA LEU A 783 1.12 -34.11 -12.63
C LEU A 783 0.34 -34.57 -13.88
N GLN A 784 -0.96 -34.82 -13.72
CA GLN A 784 -1.91 -35.05 -14.78
C GLN A 784 -2.85 -33.85 -14.89
N PHE A 785 -3.05 -33.38 -16.11
CA PHE A 785 -3.88 -32.21 -16.38
C PHE A 785 -5.16 -32.66 -17.09
N HIS A 786 -6.30 -32.29 -16.51
CA HIS A 786 -7.63 -32.60 -17.02
C HIS A 786 -8.25 -31.29 -17.52
N PHE A 787 -8.26 -31.15 -18.85
CA PHE A 787 -8.78 -29.96 -19.50
C PHE A 787 -10.26 -30.11 -19.75
N VAL A 788 -11.06 -29.15 -19.26
CA VAL A 788 -12.52 -29.18 -19.30
C VAL A 788 -13.09 -27.90 -19.92
N GLU A 789 -14.27 -27.99 -20.53
CA GLU A 789 -15.00 -26.89 -21.15
C GLU A 789 -16.27 -26.52 -20.36
N ASN A 790 -16.80 -27.50 -19.63
CA ASN A 790 -18.01 -27.29 -18.82
C ASN A 790 -17.91 -28.02 -17.47
N ILE A 791 -18.76 -27.61 -16.55
CA ILE A 791 -18.76 -28.10 -15.18
C ILE A 791 -19.19 -29.56 -15.07
N GLN A 792 -19.99 -30.07 -16.01
CA GLN A 792 -20.39 -31.49 -16.01
C GLN A 792 -19.14 -32.39 -16.15
N GLN A 793 -18.22 -32.03 -17.04
CA GLN A 793 -16.94 -32.78 -17.20
C GLN A 793 -16.11 -32.74 -15.92
N VAL A 794 -16.17 -31.61 -15.17
CA VAL A 794 -15.51 -31.52 -13.86
C VAL A 794 -16.14 -32.52 -12.88
N TRP A 795 -17.45 -32.58 -12.79
CA TRP A 795 -18.17 -33.49 -11.89
C TRP A 795 -17.95 -34.96 -12.27
N ASP A 796 -18.02 -35.30 -13.56
CA ASP A 796 -17.80 -36.67 -14.07
C ASP A 796 -16.40 -37.18 -13.73
N PHE A 797 -15.39 -36.27 -13.69
CA PHE A 797 -14.04 -36.62 -13.30
C PHE A 797 -13.84 -36.59 -11.79
N ALA A 798 -14.27 -35.52 -11.12
CA ALA A 798 -13.90 -35.23 -9.73
C ALA A 798 -14.76 -35.98 -8.70
N LEU A 799 -16.06 -36.24 -8.98
CA LEU A 799 -16.97 -36.94 -8.08
C LEU A 799 -16.88 -38.45 -8.31
N THR A 800 -16.48 -39.19 -7.28
CA THR A 800 -16.46 -40.67 -7.32
C THR A 800 -17.86 -41.25 -7.05
N ASP A 801 -18.09 -42.51 -7.36
CA ASP A 801 -19.34 -43.20 -7.00
C ASP A 801 -19.41 -43.60 -5.53
N GLU A 802 -18.28 -43.48 -4.81
CA GLU A 802 -18.22 -43.81 -3.39
C GLU A 802 -18.83 -42.66 -2.56
N LYS A 803 -19.75 -43.01 -1.66
CA LYS A 803 -20.21 -42.09 -0.60
C LYS A 803 -19.24 -42.06 0.57
N VAL A 804 -19.31 -41.00 1.38
CA VAL A 804 -18.58 -40.90 2.63
C VAL A 804 -19.05 -41.97 3.63
N GLU A 805 -18.25 -42.27 4.67
CA GLU A 805 -18.54 -43.34 5.65
C GLU A 805 -19.83 -43.12 6.42
N HIS A 806 -20.17 -41.84 6.70
CA HIS A 806 -21.39 -41.46 7.40
C HIS A 806 -22.17 -40.41 6.58
N PRO A 807 -22.87 -40.82 5.52
CA PRO A 807 -23.59 -39.88 4.69
C PRO A 807 -24.77 -39.27 5.44
N VAL A 808 -24.96 -37.97 5.29
CA VAL A 808 -26.14 -37.29 5.83
C VAL A 808 -27.36 -37.75 5.02
N ASP A 809 -28.42 -38.09 5.73
CA ASP A 809 -29.70 -38.42 5.10
C ASP A 809 -30.52 -37.14 4.83
N PHE A 810 -30.73 -36.83 3.58
CA PHE A 810 -31.48 -35.68 3.11
C PHE A 810 -32.95 -36.05 2.80
N THR A 811 -33.53 -36.98 3.54
CA THR A 811 -34.95 -37.37 3.37
C THR A 811 -35.84 -36.12 3.51
N ILE A 812 -36.56 -35.81 2.43
CA ILE A 812 -37.48 -34.67 2.41
C ILE A 812 -38.74 -35.06 3.18
N VAL A 813 -38.99 -34.34 4.27
CA VAL A 813 -40.21 -34.53 5.06
C VAL A 813 -41.34 -33.76 4.39
N GLU A 814 -42.33 -34.46 3.87
CA GLU A 814 -43.56 -33.82 3.39
C GLU A 814 -44.30 -33.19 4.59
N GLU A 815 -44.40 -31.86 4.61
CA GLU A 815 -45.32 -31.18 5.54
C GLU A 815 -46.76 -31.60 5.16
N LYS A 816 -47.38 -32.37 6.02
CA LYS A 816 -48.82 -32.61 5.92
C LYS A 816 -49.48 -31.22 6.03
N LYS A 817 -50.07 -30.75 4.93
CA LYS A 817 -50.99 -29.62 5.01
C LYS A 817 -52.12 -30.06 5.93
N GLU A 818 -52.18 -29.49 7.15
CA GLU A 818 -53.39 -29.54 7.95
C GLU A 818 -54.48 -28.84 7.13
N GLU A 819 -55.42 -29.66 6.60
CA GLU A 819 -56.70 -29.14 6.08
C GLU A 819 -57.38 -28.42 7.24
N THR A 820 -57.26 -27.09 7.26
CA THR A 820 -58.15 -26.28 8.10
C THR A 820 -59.57 -26.45 7.60
N LYS A 821 -60.36 -27.22 8.36
CA LYS A 821 -61.82 -27.25 8.27
C LYS A 821 -62.45 -25.94 8.76
#